data_c2d514d4072e0172d491caac2e6ab356
#
_entry.id   c2d514d4072e0172d491caac2e6ab356
#
_cell.length_a   1.000
_cell.length_b   1.000
_cell.length_c   1.000
_cell.angle_alpha   90.00
_cell.angle_beta   90.00
_cell.angle_gamma   90.00
#
_symmetry.space_group_name_H-M   'P 1'
#
loop_
_entity.id
_entity.type
_entity.pdbx_description
1 polymer ?
#
loop_
_entity_poly.entity_id
_entity_poly.type
_entity_poly.pdbx_seq_one_letter_code
_entity_poly.pdbx_strand_id
1 'polypeptide(L)'
;MKKVFYILSAIFALGLSSLLLFTSVDQKIFLYLQKFIPERESAVPLVLVPVSDSDFSDDFSPFSAQSKENIRILARELGCKDVVFDSDDKNSFVYIDPLVEKVKAGVEKKAPLFNFKIVFPSKDLLCADTKTPSAFKNINSKNLPYSFHLVAKKGGKYYAASAFSQSLDLLGSPELRVSDSALLLKNVSLHDGNSSISVKIPRLSDGSIALSYPKKSWSEYKNVSFSRFYNLLTLEKNLYEKLNLMSEQGFFFELKSESPLDVLNSALRAKKSRNENEYFFYKKKFFVLMSAFLSGNQERSLCEASSDEKNLVFIKDSFDSCRKLFAEIETLRVKLSDSIQNSFCVFALCSDSQVDFISSPFDEHFPASLVSYVVLNMILARDSVFFCPDWISLAVAAIFCLIFILLAYRIKKNVLMILFSVLLIVFMSCALVFALVHFSVFAGISIPLASIFILALILNRYHFAESRQKLFEQTQLFSQQIPPLLLKKINTLPADSINSGEKIEVSVLSTSIHGRDSLTSVLNEVQFAAFMNYYFEKISSAVIKFNGIIESYRDDEVISLFGAPVFDQNHCASAVNAAREIKNLDKAMNGDIQTFPKSPKPEGMNDDLYTAFFILNHNCIKILTDVGIWSGKAFCVCMGSYSKKSYRISDFSWKNSVELKNFGAKIEASGIIIDENTAEFVKNDYILRKICSVHEENSKTVCEVLDSLSSDDDKLWNYANYWNQATDLLKKGEKSKALAIFLKLLEGRPDDNIARYSIKQLNTVE
;
A
#
# COMPACT_ATOMS: atom_id res chain seq x y z
N MET A 1 19.72 -5.64 21.74
CA MET A 1 18.73 -4.55 21.64
C MET A 1 17.91 -4.60 20.34
N LYS A 2 18.50 -4.65 19.14
CA LYS A 2 17.75 -4.65 17.85
C LYS A 2 16.68 -5.75 17.73
N LYS A 3 17.00 -7.02 18.07
CA LYS A 3 16.03 -8.13 18.05
C LYS A 3 14.84 -7.90 18.98
N VAL A 4 15.10 -7.39 20.18
CA VAL A 4 14.07 -7.10 21.19
C VAL A 4 13.14 -5.99 20.69
N PHE A 5 13.70 -4.94 20.07
CA PHE A 5 12.93 -3.84 19.49
C PHE A 5 11.96 -4.34 18.39
N TYR A 6 12.41 -5.24 17.49
CA TYR A 6 11.56 -5.79 16.42
C TYR A 6 10.39 -6.60 17.01
N ILE A 7 10.65 -7.43 18.02
CA ILE A 7 9.61 -8.22 18.69
C ILE A 7 8.61 -7.31 19.39
N LEU A 8 9.07 -6.33 20.17
CA LEU A 8 8.20 -5.37 20.86
C LEU A 8 7.35 -4.55 19.85
N SER A 9 7.94 -4.17 18.73
CA SER A 9 7.21 -3.46 17.66
C SER A 9 6.10 -4.31 17.07
N ALA A 10 6.31 -5.62 16.89
CA ALA A 10 5.26 -6.52 16.40
C ALA A 10 4.14 -6.71 17.43
N ILE A 11 4.50 -6.90 18.71
CA ILE A 11 3.51 -7.00 19.80
C ILE A 11 2.67 -5.73 19.87
N PHE A 12 3.30 -4.56 19.76
CA PHE A 12 2.61 -3.27 19.74
C PHE A 12 1.68 -3.13 18.52
N ALA A 13 2.17 -3.50 17.33
CA ALA A 13 1.37 -3.47 16.11
C ALA A 13 0.16 -4.39 16.17
N LEU A 14 0.33 -5.62 16.67
CA LEU A 14 -0.75 -6.57 16.91
C LEU A 14 -1.75 -6.07 17.96
N GLY A 15 -1.25 -5.52 19.08
CA GLY A 15 -2.12 -4.95 20.13
C GLY A 15 -2.93 -3.77 19.62
N LEU A 16 -2.33 -2.86 18.86
CA LEU A 16 -3.04 -1.70 18.30
C LEU A 16 -4.06 -2.12 17.23
N SER A 17 -3.68 -3.06 16.34
CA SER A 17 -4.58 -3.56 15.30
C SER A 17 -5.75 -4.38 15.87
N SER A 18 -5.59 -5.03 17.03
CA SER A 18 -6.68 -5.77 17.67
C SER A 18 -7.86 -4.88 18.07
N LEU A 19 -7.68 -3.56 18.20
CA LEU A 19 -8.77 -2.62 18.43
C LEU A 19 -9.79 -2.63 17.27
N LEU A 20 -9.39 -3.06 16.08
CA LEU A 20 -10.30 -3.21 14.94
C LEU A 20 -11.35 -4.31 15.13
N LEU A 21 -11.15 -5.25 16.08
CA LEU A 21 -12.16 -6.25 16.46
C LEU A 21 -13.48 -5.60 16.93
N PHE A 22 -13.39 -4.40 17.49
CA PHE A 22 -14.57 -3.65 17.97
C PHE A 22 -15.22 -2.77 16.90
N THR A 23 -14.77 -2.88 15.65
CA THR A 23 -15.26 -2.06 14.54
C THR A 23 -15.99 -2.92 13.50
N SER A 24 -16.83 -2.29 12.67
CA SER A 24 -17.52 -2.93 11.55
C SER A 24 -16.72 -2.92 10.24
N VAL A 25 -15.41 -2.70 10.30
CA VAL A 25 -14.57 -2.53 9.09
C VAL A 25 -14.55 -3.80 8.24
N ASP A 26 -14.33 -4.96 8.84
CA ASP A 26 -14.30 -6.24 8.11
C ASP A 26 -15.65 -6.58 7.47
N GLN A 27 -16.76 -6.19 8.11
CA GLN A 27 -18.10 -6.34 7.56
C GLN A 27 -18.27 -5.54 6.27
N LYS A 28 -17.82 -4.28 6.27
CA LYS A 28 -17.85 -3.41 5.07
C LYS A 28 -16.94 -3.93 3.97
N ILE A 29 -15.74 -4.40 4.33
CA ILE A 29 -14.80 -5.02 3.39
C ILE A 29 -15.44 -6.27 2.76
N PHE A 30 -16.06 -7.13 3.56
CA PHE A 30 -16.73 -8.32 3.06
C PHE A 30 -17.84 -7.98 2.07
N LEU A 31 -18.73 -7.02 2.38
CA LEU A 31 -19.79 -6.58 1.48
C LEU A 31 -19.23 -6.06 0.15
N TYR A 32 -18.12 -5.32 0.19
CA TYR A 32 -17.47 -4.87 -1.03
C TYR A 32 -16.86 -6.02 -1.83
N LEU A 33 -16.22 -6.98 -1.15
CA LEU A 33 -15.58 -8.14 -1.79
C LEU A 33 -16.57 -9.11 -2.41
N GLN A 34 -17.84 -9.11 -1.97
CA GLN A 34 -18.87 -9.93 -2.61
C GLN A 34 -19.00 -9.69 -4.12
N LYS A 35 -18.66 -8.47 -4.58
CA LYS A 35 -18.67 -8.12 -6.01
C LYS A 35 -17.67 -8.93 -6.85
N PHE A 36 -16.64 -9.48 -6.23
CA PHE A 36 -15.57 -10.23 -6.89
C PHE A 36 -15.68 -11.74 -6.72
N ILE A 37 -16.60 -12.22 -5.86
CA ILE A 37 -16.86 -13.66 -5.72
C ILE A 37 -17.67 -14.12 -6.93
N PRO A 38 -17.31 -15.23 -7.60
CA PRO A 38 -18.10 -15.74 -8.71
C PRO A 38 -19.50 -16.15 -8.26
N GLU A 39 -20.52 -15.91 -9.11
CA GLU A 39 -21.88 -16.36 -8.85
C GLU A 39 -21.94 -17.90 -8.95
N ARG A 40 -22.59 -18.51 -7.99
CA ARG A 40 -22.89 -19.97 -8.03
C ARG A 40 -24.31 -20.17 -8.53
N GLU A 41 -24.47 -21.05 -9.48
CA GLU A 41 -25.78 -21.38 -10.00
C GLU A 41 -26.61 -22.12 -8.94
N SER A 42 -27.85 -21.71 -8.82
CA SER A 42 -28.83 -22.37 -7.96
C SER A 42 -29.20 -23.74 -8.53
N ALA A 43 -29.29 -24.76 -7.67
CA ALA A 43 -29.66 -26.09 -8.06
C ALA A 43 -31.10 -26.19 -8.69
N VAL A 44 -31.96 -25.22 -8.31
CA VAL A 44 -33.29 -25.04 -8.89
C VAL A 44 -33.43 -23.55 -9.26
N PRO A 45 -33.90 -23.23 -10.46
CA PRO A 45 -34.11 -21.85 -10.86
C PRO A 45 -35.09 -21.13 -9.93
N LEU A 46 -34.76 -19.91 -9.55
CA LEU A 46 -35.65 -19.01 -8.81
C LEU A 46 -36.24 -17.97 -9.75
N VAL A 47 -37.55 -17.76 -9.63
CA VAL A 47 -38.28 -16.72 -10.35
C VAL A 47 -38.89 -15.75 -9.35
N LEU A 48 -38.54 -14.50 -9.47
CA LEU A 48 -39.10 -13.42 -8.67
C LEU A 48 -40.43 -12.99 -9.30
N VAL A 49 -41.47 -12.86 -8.48
CA VAL A 49 -42.75 -12.23 -8.86
C VAL A 49 -42.91 -10.98 -8.00
N PRO A 50 -42.43 -9.83 -8.48
CA PRO A 50 -42.59 -8.58 -7.74
C PRO A 50 -44.06 -8.16 -7.71
N VAL A 51 -44.54 -7.82 -6.51
CA VAL A 51 -45.87 -7.27 -6.28
C VAL A 51 -45.73 -5.80 -5.99
N SER A 52 -46.34 -4.95 -6.80
CA SER A 52 -46.33 -3.48 -6.69
C SER A 52 -47.63 -2.92 -6.11
N ASP A 53 -47.65 -1.60 -5.81
CA ASP A 53 -48.85 -0.94 -5.33
C ASP A 53 -50.04 -1.04 -6.28
N SER A 54 -49.77 -1.08 -7.59
CA SER A 54 -50.81 -1.21 -8.63
C SER A 54 -51.51 -2.58 -8.64
N ASP A 55 -50.92 -3.58 -7.97
CA ASP A 55 -51.47 -4.93 -7.89
C ASP A 55 -52.48 -5.09 -6.73
N PHE A 56 -52.67 -4.04 -5.93
CA PHE A 56 -53.68 -4.00 -4.89
C PHE A 56 -54.92 -3.26 -5.38
N SER A 57 -56.10 -3.73 -5.00
CA SER A 57 -57.34 -3.02 -5.19
C SER A 57 -58.22 -3.16 -3.92
N ASP A 58 -59.27 -2.36 -3.81
CA ASP A 58 -60.16 -2.38 -2.63
C ASP A 58 -60.72 -3.78 -2.35
N ASP A 59 -60.96 -4.55 -3.42
CA ASP A 59 -61.52 -5.90 -3.36
C ASP A 59 -60.51 -7.04 -3.46
N PHE A 60 -59.24 -6.72 -3.74
CA PHE A 60 -58.22 -7.76 -3.95
C PHE A 60 -56.88 -7.42 -3.28
N SER A 61 -56.44 -8.32 -2.42
CA SER A 61 -55.10 -8.30 -1.85
C SER A 61 -54.32 -9.54 -2.27
N PRO A 62 -53.17 -9.41 -2.94
CA PRO A 62 -52.33 -10.54 -3.34
C PRO A 62 -51.89 -11.45 -2.18
N PHE A 63 -51.78 -10.89 -1.01
CA PHE A 63 -51.30 -11.56 0.21
C PHE A 63 -52.42 -12.07 1.12
N SER A 64 -53.71 -11.94 0.76
CA SER A 64 -54.77 -12.58 1.50
C SER A 64 -54.63 -14.09 1.50
N ALA A 65 -55.12 -14.78 2.53
CA ALA A 65 -55.00 -16.23 2.64
C ALA A 65 -55.61 -16.97 1.42
N GLN A 66 -56.72 -16.47 0.91
CA GLN A 66 -57.41 -17.03 -0.25
C GLN A 66 -56.63 -16.75 -1.56
N SER A 67 -56.09 -15.58 -1.73
CA SER A 67 -55.28 -15.19 -2.90
C SER A 67 -54.01 -16.04 -2.95
N LYS A 68 -53.29 -16.15 -1.84
CA LYS A 68 -52.10 -16.98 -1.71
C LYS A 68 -52.35 -18.42 -2.14
N GLU A 69 -53.45 -19.02 -1.66
CA GLU A 69 -53.80 -20.39 -2.01
C GLU A 69 -54.16 -20.53 -3.50
N ASN A 70 -54.95 -19.60 -4.04
CA ASN A 70 -55.29 -19.60 -5.46
C ASN A 70 -54.07 -19.49 -6.37
N ILE A 71 -53.15 -18.55 -6.04
CA ILE A 71 -51.92 -18.31 -6.80
C ILE A 71 -50.99 -19.53 -6.69
N ARG A 72 -50.89 -20.12 -5.49
CA ARG A 72 -50.06 -21.32 -5.27
C ARG A 72 -50.53 -22.48 -6.14
N ILE A 73 -51.85 -22.79 -6.14
CA ILE A 73 -52.41 -23.85 -6.94
C ILE A 73 -52.21 -23.58 -8.42
N LEU A 74 -52.45 -22.32 -8.88
CA LEU A 74 -52.27 -21.97 -10.29
C LEU A 74 -50.77 -22.09 -10.70
N ALA A 75 -49.84 -21.64 -9.90
CA ALA A 75 -48.42 -21.74 -10.21
C ALA A 75 -47.98 -23.22 -10.32
N ARG A 76 -48.45 -24.07 -9.41
CA ARG A 76 -48.18 -25.53 -9.45
C ARG A 76 -48.83 -26.20 -10.65
N GLU A 77 -50.05 -25.80 -11.02
CA GLU A 77 -50.72 -26.24 -12.22
C GLU A 77 -49.90 -25.93 -13.50
N LEU A 78 -49.22 -24.78 -13.52
CA LEU A 78 -48.38 -24.33 -14.62
C LEU A 78 -46.94 -24.91 -14.58
N GLY A 79 -46.64 -25.84 -13.66
CA GLY A 79 -45.36 -26.55 -13.58
C GLY A 79 -44.31 -25.90 -12.66
N CYS A 80 -44.69 -24.90 -11.85
CA CYS A 80 -43.86 -24.45 -10.76
C CYS A 80 -43.72 -25.54 -9.69
N LYS A 81 -42.51 -25.69 -9.12
CA LYS A 81 -42.28 -26.68 -8.05
C LYS A 81 -43.01 -26.31 -6.77
N ASP A 82 -42.87 -25.08 -6.32
CA ASP A 82 -43.65 -24.49 -5.22
C ASP A 82 -43.45 -22.95 -5.14
N VAL A 83 -44.16 -22.29 -4.21
CA VAL A 83 -44.29 -20.85 -4.12
C VAL A 83 -44.02 -20.34 -2.71
N VAL A 84 -43.26 -19.25 -2.58
CA VAL A 84 -43.11 -18.50 -1.35
C VAL A 84 -43.78 -17.12 -1.46
N PHE A 85 -44.42 -16.69 -0.38
CA PHE A 85 -45.01 -15.36 -0.28
C PHE A 85 -44.29 -14.55 0.82
N ASP A 86 -43.58 -13.51 0.44
CA ASP A 86 -42.98 -12.59 1.36
C ASP A 86 -43.77 -11.29 1.44
N SER A 87 -44.53 -11.13 2.51
CA SER A 87 -45.44 -10.02 2.76
C SER A 87 -44.91 -9.04 3.80
N ASP A 88 -43.62 -8.77 3.79
CA ASP A 88 -42.99 -7.78 4.68
C ASP A 88 -43.31 -7.91 6.18
N ASP A 89 -43.65 -9.10 6.63
CA ASP A 89 -43.85 -9.35 8.06
C ASP A 89 -42.50 -9.53 8.75
N LYS A 90 -41.73 -8.38 8.77
CA LYS A 90 -40.32 -8.24 9.16
C LYS A 90 -40.00 -8.84 10.53
N ASN A 91 -41.02 -9.07 11.35
CA ASN A 91 -40.86 -9.42 12.76
C ASN A 91 -41.55 -10.77 13.08
N SER A 92 -42.00 -11.55 12.11
CA SER A 92 -42.62 -12.82 12.38
C SER A 92 -41.58 -13.93 12.53
N PHE A 93 -41.59 -14.55 13.72
CA PHE A 93 -40.85 -15.77 13.99
C PHE A 93 -41.82 -16.92 14.19
N VAL A 94 -41.48 -18.08 13.63
CA VAL A 94 -42.24 -19.31 13.74
C VAL A 94 -41.51 -20.24 14.69
N TYR A 95 -42.23 -20.86 15.64
CA TYR A 95 -41.65 -21.85 16.54
C TYR A 95 -41.17 -23.05 15.72
N ILE A 96 -39.95 -23.51 15.97
CA ILE A 96 -39.37 -24.71 15.42
C ILE A 96 -38.84 -25.60 16.57
N ASP A 97 -38.85 -26.90 16.38
CA ASP A 97 -38.26 -27.88 17.30
C ASP A 97 -37.02 -28.51 16.61
N PRO A 98 -35.85 -27.83 16.62
CA PRO A 98 -34.67 -28.34 15.95
C PRO A 98 -33.95 -29.37 16.81
N LEU A 99 -33.26 -30.30 16.16
CA LEU A 99 -32.28 -31.17 16.83
C LEU A 99 -31.10 -30.32 17.26
N VAL A 100 -30.90 -30.14 18.56
CA VAL A 100 -29.79 -29.38 19.11
C VAL A 100 -28.60 -30.31 19.30
N GLU A 101 -27.53 -30.06 18.57
CA GLU A 101 -26.25 -30.75 18.76
C GLU A 101 -25.57 -30.21 20.04
N LYS A 102 -25.70 -30.95 21.15
CA LYS A 102 -24.88 -30.64 22.34
C LYS A 102 -23.44 -31.10 22.11
N VAL A 103 -22.53 -30.21 22.10
CA VAL A 103 -21.09 -30.43 21.88
C VAL A 103 -20.40 -31.26 22.96
N LYS A 104 -21.07 -31.62 24.06
CA LYS A 104 -20.52 -32.51 25.09
C LYS A 104 -21.62 -33.44 25.65
N ALA A 105 -21.45 -34.70 25.41
CA ALA A 105 -22.10 -35.89 25.94
C ALA A 105 -23.12 -36.57 25.01
N GLY A 106 -22.66 -37.61 24.43
CA GLY A 106 -23.24 -38.71 23.63
C GLY A 106 -24.67 -39.17 23.86
N VAL A 107 -25.65 -38.28 23.83
CA VAL A 107 -27.07 -38.68 23.77
C VAL A 107 -27.75 -37.91 22.67
N GLU A 108 -27.83 -38.53 21.48
CA GLU A 108 -28.77 -38.11 20.43
C GLU A 108 -30.20 -38.38 20.90
N LYS A 109 -30.90 -37.36 21.36
CA LYS A 109 -32.37 -37.41 21.41
C LYS A 109 -32.89 -37.04 20.04
N LYS A 110 -33.43 -38.03 19.32
CA LYS A 110 -34.27 -37.81 18.13
C LYS A 110 -35.51 -37.03 18.56
N ALA A 111 -35.59 -35.75 18.17
CA ALA A 111 -36.81 -34.98 18.32
C ALA A 111 -37.80 -35.34 17.19
N PRO A 112 -39.10 -35.29 17.44
CA PRO A 112 -40.11 -35.53 16.41
C PRO A 112 -40.12 -34.44 15.36
N LEU A 113 -40.65 -34.80 14.19
CA LEU A 113 -40.83 -33.94 13.01
C LEU A 113 -41.37 -32.55 13.36
N PHE A 114 -40.89 -31.54 12.65
CA PHE A 114 -41.17 -30.14 12.86
C PHE A 114 -42.66 -29.81 13.03
N ASN A 115 -43.01 -29.19 14.14
CA ASN A 115 -44.30 -28.54 14.32
C ASN A 115 -44.09 -27.02 14.29
N PHE A 116 -44.44 -26.38 13.19
CA PHE A 116 -44.41 -24.92 13.07
C PHE A 116 -45.65 -24.33 13.72
N LYS A 117 -45.47 -23.48 14.70
CA LYS A 117 -46.51 -22.65 15.29
C LYS A 117 -46.18 -21.20 15.09
N ILE A 118 -47.03 -20.51 14.34
CA ILE A 118 -46.87 -19.07 14.11
C ILE A 118 -47.03 -18.37 15.46
N VAL A 119 -45.97 -17.68 15.91
CA VAL A 119 -45.97 -16.86 17.09
C VAL A 119 -45.80 -15.44 16.62
N PHE A 120 -46.82 -14.61 16.83
CA PHE A 120 -46.73 -13.18 16.56
C PHE A 120 -45.67 -12.58 17.49
N PRO A 121 -44.66 -11.85 17.00
CA PRO A 121 -43.59 -11.34 17.82
C PRO A 121 -44.11 -10.20 18.67
N SER A 122 -44.04 -10.33 19.99
CA SER A 122 -43.91 -9.14 20.82
C SER A 122 -42.48 -8.60 20.64
N LYS A 123 -42.29 -7.28 20.70
CA LYS A 123 -40.97 -6.62 20.65
C LYS A 123 -39.95 -7.24 21.62
N ASP A 124 -40.43 -7.96 22.62
CA ASP A 124 -39.64 -8.60 23.68
C ASP A 124 -39.03 -9.98 23.28
N LEU A 125 -39.49 -10.58 22.17
CA LEU A 125 -38.98 -11.89 21.71
C LEU A 125 -37.52 -11.85 21.26
N LEU A 126 -37.04 -10.69 20.88
CA LEU A 126 -35.72 -10.48 20.31
C LEU A 126 -34.61 -10.19 21.35
N CYS A 127 -34.98 -9.90 22.61
CA CYS A 127 -34.05 -9.33 23.57
C CYS A 127 -33.57 -10.24 24.70
N ALA A 128 -34.19 -11.40 24.94
CA ALA A 128 -34.00 -12.09 26.24
C ALA A 128 -32.87 -13.14 26.27
N ASP A 129 -32.51 -13.79 25.17
CA ASP A 129 -31.51 -14.88 25.16
C ASP A 129 -30.37 -14.69 24.16
N THR A 130 -30.36 -13.62 23.38
CA THR A 130 -29.24 -13.25 22.52
C THR A 130 -28.51 -12.05 23.11
N LYS A 131 -27.22 -12.15 23.34
CA LYS A 131 -26.35 -11.04 23.79
C LYS A 131 -26.22 -9.90 22.76
N THR A 132 -26.99 -9.94 21.69
CA THR A 132 -26.90 -9.01 20.57
C THR A 132 -28.18 -8.18 20.43
N PRO A 133 -28.07 -6.87 20.18
CA PRO A 133 -29.23 -6.08 19.77
C PRO A 133 -29.84 -6.70 18.51
N SER A 134 -31.14 -6.83 18.51
CA SER A 134 -31.92 -7.48 17.45
C SER A 134 -31.40 -7.13 16.05
N ALA A 135 -31.06 -8.14 15.25
CA ALA A 135 -30.66 -7.97 13.85
C ALA A 135 -31.69 -7.17 13.04
N PHE A 136 -32.95 -7.22 13.46
CA PHE A 136 -34.07 -6.47 12.87
C PHE A 136 -34.10 -4.97 13.19
N LYS A 137 -33.47 -4.50 14.26
CA LYS A 137 -33.26 -3.05 14.46
C LYS A 137 -32.31 -2.45 13.42
N ASN A 138 -31.46 -3.26 12.82
CA ASN A 138 -30.50 -2.80 11.79
C ASN A 138 -31.10 -2.77 10.39
N ILE A 139 -32.25 -3.39 10.13
CA ILE A 139 -32.96 -3.30 8.85
C ILE A 139 -33.54 -1.88 8.66
N ASN A 140 -33.88 -1.20 9.75
CA ASN A 140 -34.34 0.19 9.70
C ASN A 140 -33.19 1.23 9.68
N SER A 141 -31.94 0.80 9.72
CA SER A 141 -30.79 1.68 9.56
C SER A 141 -30.35 1.68 8.10
N LYS A 142 -29.94 2.84 7.59
CA LYS A 142 -29.32 2.99 6.24
C LYS A 142 -28.05 2.15 6.04
N ASN A 143 -27.76 1.21 6.96
CA ASN A 143 -26.60 0.35 6.93
C ASN A 143 -26.96 -0.97 6.24
N LEU A 144 -26.11 -1.40 5.33
CA LEU A 144 -26.19 -2.69 4.64
C LEU A 144 -26.34 -3.84 5.66
N PRO A 145 -27.39 -4.67 5.58
CA PRO A 145 -27.47 -5.87 6.38
C PRO A 145 -26.48 -6.90 5.79
N TYR A 146 -25.34 -7.08 6.46
CA TYR A 146 -24.39 -8.13 6.08
C TYR A 146 -24.72 -9.47 6.70
N SER A 147 -25.54 -9.49 7.75
CA SER A 147 -25.91 -10.67 8.50
C SER A 147 -27.40 -10.67 8.83
N PHE A 148 -27.93 -11.87 9.01
CA PHE A 148 -29.34 -12.10 9.30
C PHE A 148 -29.51 -13.28 10.28
N HIS A 149 -30.42 -13.16 11.25
CA HIS A 149 -30.75 -14.26 12.15
C HIS A 149 -31.81 -15.16 11.54
N LEU A 150 -31.41 -16.31 11.03
CA LEU A 150 -32.36 -17.34 10.55
C LEU A 150 -33.06 -18.02 11.71
N VAL A 151 -32.38 -18.24 12.83
CA VAL A 151 -32.87 -18.94 14.01
C VAL A 151 -32.51 -18.15 15.26
N ALA A 152 -33.51 -17.85 16.08
CA ALA A 152 -33.36 -17.24 17.38
C ALA A 152 -33.76 -18.21 18.51
N LYS A 153 -33.18 -18.07 19.69
CA LYS A 153 -33.50 -18.87 20.88
C LYS A 153 -34.10 -17.97 21.96
N LYS A 154 -35.25 -18.39 22.52
CA LYS A 154 -35.90 -17.73 23.68
C LYS A 154 -36.51 -18.76 24.61
N GLY A 155 -36.22 -18.60 25.91
CA GLY A 155 -36.79 -19.53 26.94
C GLY A 155 -36.47 -21.00 26.67
N GLY A 156 -35.29 -21.32 26.10
CA GLY A 156 -34.89 -22.66 25.72
C GLY A 156 -35.54 -23.18 24.43
N LYS A 157 -36.45 -22.43 23.81
CA LYS A 157 -37.12 -22.78 22.54
C LYS A 157 -36.49 -22.04 21.38
N TYR A 158 -36.57 -22.66 20.19
CA TYR A 158 -36.02 -22.08 18.98
C TYR A 158 -37.17 -21.56 18.07
N TYR A 159 -36.89 -20.47 17.42
CA TYR A 159 -37.79 -19.78 16.51
C TYR A 159 -37.06 -19.48 15.20
N ALA A 160 -37.64 -19.84 14.07
CA ALA A 160 -37.13 -19.50 12.75
C ALA A 160 -37.72 -18.19 12.25
N ALA A 161 -36.92 -17.38 11.58
CA ALA A 161 -37.45 -16.26 10.83
C ALA A 161 -38.46 -16.73 9.79
N SER A 162 -39.51 -15.93 9.53
CA SER A 162 -40.58 -16.26 8.59
C SER A 162 -40.05 -16.68 7.22
N ALA A 163 -39.13 -15.89 6.65
CA ALA A 163 -38.47 -16.15 5.39
C ALA A 163 -37.76 -17.54 5.37
N PHE A 164 -37.09 -17.87 6.48
CA PHE A 164 -36.39 -19.15 6.61
C PHE A 164 -37.34 -20.32 6.80
N SER A 165 -38.40 -20.12 7.60
CA SER A 165 -39.44 -21.13 7.80
C SER A 165 -40.12 -21.54 6.47
N GLN A 166 -40.51 -20.54 5.67
CA GLN A 166 -41.10 -20.78 4.35
C GLN A 166 -40.11 -21.47 3.40
N SER A 167 -38.84 -21.11 3.48
CA SER A 167 -37.79 -21.81 2.71
C SER A 167 -37.65 -23.27 3.15
N LEU A 168 -37.79 -23.59 4.45
CA LEU A 168 -37.76 -24.98 4.94
C LEU A 168 -38.96 -25.79 4.44
N ASP A 169 -40.14 -25.18 4.40
CA ASP A 169 -41.34 -25.84 3.84
C ASP A 169 -41.15 -26.15 2.38
N LEU A 170 -40.66 -25.22 1.59
CA LEU A 170 -40.30 -25.41 0.18
C LEU A 170 -39.31 -26.54 -0.06
N LEU A 171 -38.35 -26.69 0.83
CA LEU A 171 -37.27 -27.67 0.73
C LEU A 171 -37.68 -29.05 1.31
N GLY A 172 -38.98 -29.28 1.51
CA GLY A 172 -39.51 -30.55 1.98
C GLY A 172 -39.33 -30.77 3.48
N SER A 173 -39.35 -29.71 4.26
CA SER A 173 -39.16 -29.73 5.72
C SER A 173 -37.93 -30.56 6.14
N PRO A 174 -36.70 -30.13 5.76
CA PRO A 174 -35.48 -30.86 6.06
C PRO A 174 -35.22 -30.94 7.56
N GLU A 175 -34.48 -31.96 7.98
CA GLU A 175 -33.99 -32.04 9.37
C GLU A 175 -33.02 -30.88 9.67
N LEU A 176 -33.42 -29.98 10.56
CA LEU A 176 -32.58 -28.84 10.99
C LEU A 176 -31.84 -29.20 12.28
N ARG A 177 -30.51 -29.16 12.22
CA ARG A 177 -29.64 -29.23 13.40
C ARG A 177 -29.02 -27.85 13.66
N VAL A 178 -29.16 -27.38 14.87
CA VAL A 178 -28.62 -26.06 15.29
C VAL A 178 -27.44 -26.28 16.21
N SER A 179 -26.27 -25.78 15.79
CA SER A 179 -25.06 -25.67 16.63
C SER A 179 -24.64 -24.22 16.76
N ASP A 180 -23.70 -23.94 17.67
CA ASP A 180 -23.19 -22.59 17.85
C ASP A 180 -22.44 -22.07 16.61
N SER A 181 -21.83 -22.98 15.85
CA SER A 181 -21.00 -22.63 14.69
C SER A 181 -21.69 -22.77 13.34
N ALA A 182 -22.82 -23.50 13.25
CA ALA A 182 -23.51 -23.72 11.98
C ALA A 182 -24.94 -24.17 12.15
N LEU A 183 -25.76 -23.94 11.12
CA LEU A 183 -27.02 -24.61 10.88
C LEU A 183 -26.78 -25.70 9.84
N LEU A 184 -27.22 -26.92 10.11
CA LEU A 184 -27.10 -28.04 9.20
C LEU A 184 -28.51 -28.52 8.78
N LEU A 185 -28.82 -28.37 7.50
CA LEU A 185 -30.02 -28.88 6.86
C LEU A 185 -29.68 -30.25 6.26
N LYS A 186 -30.33 -31.32 6.74
CA LYS A 186 -30.22 -32.66 6.17
C LYS A 186 -31.48 -33.01 5.44
N ASN A 187 -31.35 -33.85 4.41
CA ASN A 187 -32.48 -34.35 3.62
C ASN A 187 -33.28 -33.22 2.94
N VAL A 188 -32.58 -32.21 2.43
CA VAL A 188 -33.20 -31.15 1.61
C VAL A 188 -33.71 -31.79 0.32
N SER A 189 -35.02 -31.74 0.12
CA SER A 189 -35.66 -32.25 -1.11
C SER A 189 -35.68 -31.14 -2.17
N LEU A 190 -35.20 -31.44 -3.36
CA LEU A 190 -35.29 -30.55 -4.51
C LEU A 190 -36.50 -30.86 -5.43
N HIS A 191 -37.44 -31.68 -4.96
CA HIS A 191 -38.62 -32.15 -5.69
C HIS A 191 -38.30 -32.92 -7.00
N ASP A 192 -37.06 -33.39 -7.17
CA ASP A 192 -36.62 -34.18 -8.32
C ASP A 192 -36.69 -35.71 -8.06
N GLY A 193 -37.46 -36.11 -7.07
CA GLY A 193 -37.84 -37.51 -6.80
C GLY A 193 -36.84 -38.34 -5.99
N ASN A 194 -35.51 -38.09 -6.02
CA ASN A 194 -34.55 -38.98 -5.33
C ASN A 194 -33.26 -38.31 -4.81
N SER A 195 -33.06 -37.00 -4.97
CA SER A 195 -31.85 -36.36 -4.49
C SER A 195 -32.07 -35.60 -3.19
N SER A 196 -31.59 -36.15 -2.08
CA SER A 196 -31.50 -35.42 -0.83
C SER A 196 -30.12 -34.81 -0.67
N ILE A 197 -30.07 -33.51 -0.36
CA ILE A 197 -28.83 -32.76 -0.21
C ILE A 197 -28.70 -32.34 1.26
N SER A 198 -27.46 -32.29 1.75
CA SER A 198 -27.15 -31.64 3.03
C SER A 198 -26.52 -30.27 2.79
N VAL A 199 -27.04 -29.22 3.43
CA VAL A 199 -26.55 -27.89 3.34
C VAL A 199 -26.07 -27.41 4.73
N LYS A 200 -24.84 -26.99 4.79
CA LYS A 200 -24.26 -26.43 6.03
C LYS A 200 -24.16 -24.91 5.87
N ILE A 201 -24.81 -24.17 6.76
CA ILE A 201 -24.81 -22.71 6.79
C ILE A 201 -23.98 -22.27 8.02
N PRO A 202 -22.78 -21.70 7.84
CA PRO A 202 -21.97 -21.22 8.95
C PRO A 202 -22.67 -20.08 9.70
N ARG A 203 -22.52 -20.04 11.03
CA ARG A 203 -23.02 -18.98 11.90
C ARG A 203 -21.88 -18.10 12.37
N LEU A 204 -22.15 -16.82 12.49
CA LEU A 204 -21.29 -15.85 13.14
C LEU A 204 -21.31 -16.04 14.66
N SER A 205 -20.42 -15.37 15.36
CA SER A 205 -20.31 -15.44 16.84
C SER A 205 -21.57 -14.98 17.57
N ASP A 206 -22.36 -14.12 16.96
CA ASP A 206 -23.65 -13.63 17.46
C ASP A 206 -24.82 -14.56 17.13
N GLY A 207 -24.58 -15.66 16.41
CA GLY A 207 -25.58 -16.62 15.98
C GLY A 207 -26.32 -16.24 14.71
N SER A 208 -26.03 -15.09 14.08
CA SER A 208 -26.53 -14.73 12.74
C SER A 208 -25.75 -15.48 11.66
N ILE A 209 -26.19 -15.35 10.43
CA ILE A 209 -25.49 -15.84 9.22
C ILE A 209 -25.07 -14.66 8.35
N ALA A 210 -23.98 -14.79 7.62
CA ALA A 210 -23.62 -13.82 6.58
C ALA A 210 -24.49 -14.04 5.35
N LEU A 211 -25.08 -12.97 4.84
CA LEU A 211 -25.89 -13.02 3.62
C LEU A 211 -24.96 -12.97 2.38
N SER A 212 -25.19 -13.92 1.46
CA SER A 212 -24.60 -13.90 0.12
C SER A 212 -25.66 -13.43 -0.88
N TYR A 213 -25.49 -12.21 -1.37
CA TYR A 213 -26.42 -11.62 -2.34
C TYR A 213 -26.15 -12.15 -3.75
N PRO A 214 -27.20 -12.36 -4.58
CA PRO A 214 -27.02 -12.60 -6.02
C PRO A 214 -26.19 -11.47 -6.66
N LYS A 215 -25.33 -11.81 -7.63
CA LYS A 215 -24.28 -10.90 -8.17
C LYS A 215 -24.80 -9.93 -9.25
N LYS A 216 -26.06 -9.54 -9.15
CA LYS A 216 -26.74 -8.64 -10.08
C LYS A 216 -27.79 -7.80 -9.36
N SER A 217 -28.23 -6.72 -9.97
CA SER A 217 -29.36 -5.95 -9.48
C SER A 217 -30.61 -6.79 -9.36
N TRP A 218 -31.46 -6.54 -8.37
CA TRP A 218 -32.72 -7.26 -8.21
C TRP A 218 -33.64 -7.09 -9.42
N SER A 219 -33.54 -5.98 -10.13
CA SER A 219 -34.26 -5.73 -11.38
C SER A 219 -33.86 -6.70 -12.51
N GLU A 220 -32.66 -7.27 -12.44
CA GLU A 220 -32.13 -8.23 -13.41
C GLU A 220 -32.44 -9.71 -13.02
N TYR A 221 -33.06 -9.94 -11.86
CA TYR A 221 -33.47 -11.29 -11.48
C TYR A 221 -34.48 -11.79 -12.49
N LYS A 222 -34.48 -13.12 -12.72
CA LYS A 222 -35.52 -13.73 -13.53
C LYS A 222 -36.87 -13.44 -12.90
N ASN A 223 -37.67 -12.59 -13.53
CA ASN A 223 -38.91 -12.12 -12.96
C ASN A 223 -40.09 -12.32 -13.90
N VAL A 224 -41.27 -12.40 -13.30
CA VAL A 224 -42.57 -12.44 -13.98
C VAL A 224 -43.51 -11.47 -13.28
N SER A 225 -44.15 -10.58 -14.04
CA SER A 225 -45.09 -9.62 -13.47
C SER A 225 -46.26 -10.32 -12.78
N PHE A 226 -46.58 -9.86 -11.57
CA PHE A 226 -47.74 -10.33 -10.82
C PHE A 226 -49.05 -10.17 -11.61
N SER A 227 -49.18 -9.08 -12.35
CA SER A 227 -50.36 -8.80 -13.18
C SER A 227 -50.72 -9.95 -14.17
N ARG A 228 -49.73 -10.73 -14.62
CA ARG A 228 -50.00 -11.90 -15.49
C ARG A 228 -50.75 -13.02 -14.76
N PHE A 229 -50.42 -13.28 -13.49
CA PHE A 229 -51.13 -14.24 -12.65
C PHE A 229 -52.54 -13.74 -12.36
N TYR A 230 -52.69 -12.47 -12.00
CA TYR A 230 -53.94 -11.84 -11.69
C TYR A 230 -54.86 -11.84 -12.93
N ASN A 231 -54.36 -11.43 -14.08
CA ASN A 231 -55.14 -11.46 -15.33
C ASN A 231 -55.61 -12.86 -15.70
N LEU A 232 -54.72 -13.87 -15.55
CA LEU A 232 -55.11 -15.24 -15.84
C LEU A 232 -56.23 -15.74 -14.89
N LEU A 233 -56.16 -15.45 -13.59
CA LEU A 233 -57.21 -15.77 -12.63
C LEU A 233 -58.50 -15.06 -12.95
N THR A 234 -58.46 -13.81 -13.36
CA THR A 234 -59.63 -13.02 -13.76
C THR A 234 -60.26 -13.53 -15.03
N LEU A 235 -59.45 -13.87 -16.05
CA LEU A 235 -59.95 -14.45 -17.29
C LEU A 235 -60.57 -15.82 -17.07
N GLU A 236 -59.97 -16.66 -16.22
CA GLU A 236 -60.57 -17.97 -15.89
C GLU A 236 -61.90 -17.82 -15.13
N LYS A 237 -62.03 -16.81 -14.25
CA LYS A 237 -63.26 -16.47 -13.58
C LYS A 237 -64.32 -15.99 -14.59
N ASN A 238 -63.96 -15.09 -15.50
CA ASN A 238 -64.86 -14.57 -16.53
C ASN A 238 -65.33 -15.68 -17.45
N LEU A 239 -64.44 -16.61 -17.83
CA LEU A 239 -64.79 -17.78 -18.61
C LEU A 239 -65.79 -18.69 -17.85
N TYR A 240 -65.55 -18.92 -16.54
CA TYR A 240 -66.49 -19.68 -15.70
C TYR A 240 -67.88 -19.04 -15.64
N GLU A 241 -67.96 -17.73 -15.42
CA GLU A 241 -69.21 -16.96 -15.41
C GLU A 241 -69.93 -17.05 -16.75
N LYS A 242 -69.20 -16.94 -17.86
CA LYS A 242 -69.76 -17.06 -19.20
C LYS A 242 -70.27 -18.50 -19.47
N LEU A 243 -69.57 -19.56 -19.02
CA LEU A 243 -70.06 -20.97 -19.16
C LEU A 243 -71.27 -21.23 -18.34
N ASN A 244 -71.42 -20.58 -17.14
CA ASN A 244 -72.64 -20.67 -16.34
C ASN A 244 -73.82 -20.03 -17.11
N LEU A 245 -73.63 -18.85 -17.69
CA LEU A 245 -74.69 -18.22 -18.51
C LEU A 245 -75.07 -19.08 -19.70
N MET A 246 -74.13 -19.70 -20.40
CA MET A 246 -74.39 -20.63 -21.49
C MET A 246 -75.11 -21.91 -21.00
N SER A 247 -74.84 -22.38 -19.80
CA SER A 247 -75.57 -23.51 -19.19
C SER A 247 -77.02 -23.20 -18.87
N GLU A 248 -77.25 -21.97 -18.28
CA GLU A 248 -78.63 -21.52 -18.02
C GLU A 248 -79.48 -21.37 -19.29
N GLN A 249 -78.81 -21.05 -20.41
CA GLN A 249 -79.45 -20.91 -21.69
C GLN A 249 -79.56 -22.29 -22.46
N GLY A 250 -79.16 -23.40 -21.83
CA GLY A 250 -79.27 -24.75 -22.40
C GLY A 250 -78.25 -25.10 -23.46
N PHE A 251 -77.11 -24.35 -23.61
CA PHE A 251 -76.10 -24.61 -24.65
C PHE A 251 -75.34 -25.91 -24.48
N PHE A 252 -75.43 -26.57 -23.32
CA PHE A 252 -74.88 -27.89 -23.04
C PHE A 252 -75.94 -29.06 -23.12
N PHE A 253 -77.18 -28.72 -23.47
CA PHE A 253 -78.20 -29.72 -23.70
C PHE A 253 -77.87 -30.50 -24.95
N GLU A 254 -78.03 -31.82 -24.93
CA GLU A 254 -77.70 -32.74 -26.04
C GLU A 254 -76.19 -32.94 -26.34
N LEU A 255 -75.26 -32.48 -25.45
CA LEU A 255 -73.86 -32.89 -25.61
C LEU A 255 -73.71 -34.42 -25.44
N LYS A 256 -73.05 -35.07 -26.39
CA LYS A 256 -72.69 -36.49 -26.33
C LYS A 256 -71.62 -36.85 -25.36
N SER A 257 -70.92 -35.82 -24.82
CA SER A 257 -69.81 -35.87 -23.84
C SER A 257 -70.20 -35.10 -22.60
N GLU A 258 -69.40 -35.26 -21.50
CA GLU A 258 -69.50 -34.40 -20.32
C GLU A 258 -69.38 -32.94 -20.72
N SER A 259 -70.19 -32.09 -20.11
CA SER A 259 -70.09 -30.65 -20.39
C SER A 259 -68.75 -30.04 -19.82
N PRO A 260 -68.13 -29.11 -20.53
CA PRO A 260 -66.94 -28.42 -20.00
C PRO A 260 -67.19 -27.82 -18.61
N LEU A 261 -68.38 -27.29 -18.33
CA LEU A 261 -68.77 -26.71 -17.07
C LEU A 261 -68.81 -27.74 -15.92
N ASP A 262 -69.35 -28.98 -16.17
CA ASP A 262 -69.44 -30.03 -15.16
C ASP A 262 -68.05 -30.50 -14.74
N VAL A 263 -67.13 -30.61 -15.70
CA VAL A 263 -65.74 -30.96 -15.44
C VAL A 263 -65.03 -29.84 -14.67
N LEU A 264 -65.26 -28.54 -15.01
CA LEU A 264 -64.72 -27.43 -14.28
C LEU A 264 -65.27 -27.35 -12.84
N ASN A 265 -66.56 -27.63 -12.65
CA ASN A 265 -67.21 -27.76 -11.34
C ASN A 265 -66.58 -28.88 -10.50
N SER A 266 -66.25 -30.01 -11.13
CA SER A 266 -65.55 -31.13 -10.49
C SER A 266 -64.12 -30.71 -10.07
N ALA A 267 -63.42 -29.98 -10.91
CA ALA A 267 -62.14 -29.42 -10.55
C ALA A 267 -62.27 -28.47 -9.33
N LEU A 268 -63.28 -27.58 -9.35
CA LEU A 268 -63.52 -26.66 -8.23
C LEU A 268 -63.90 -27.37 -6.92
N ARG A 269 -64.62 -28.50 -6.98
CA ARG A 269 -64.88 -29.35 -5.81
C ARG A 269 -63.61 -29.99 -5.28
N ALA A 270 -62.78 -30.57 -6.18
CA ALA A 270 -61.49 -31.12 -5.80
C ALA A 270 -60.57 -30.06 -5.16
N LYS A 271 -60.60 -28.81 -5.65
CA LYS A 271 -59.89 -27.68 -5.04
C LYS A 271 -60.38 -27.39 -3.61
N LYS A 272 -61.71 -27.39 -3.38
CA LYS A 272 -62.29 -27.18 -2.03
C LYS A 272 -61.92 -28.32 -1.07
N SER A 273 -61.81 -29.55 -1.55
CA SER A 273 -61.40 -30.71 -0.75
C SER A 273 -59.89 -30.81 -0.55
N ARG A 274 -59.12 -29.85 -1.08
CA ARG A 274 -57.65 -29.82 -1.04
C ARG A 274 -56.98 -31.04 -1.69
N ASN A 275 -57.65 -31.67 -2.65
CA ASN A 275 -57.05 -32.73 -3.44
C ASN A 275 -56.46 -32.18 -4.73
N GLU A 276 -55.19 -31.74 -4.67
CA GLU A 276 -54.51 -31.09 -5.79
C GLU A 276 -54.38 -32.01 -7.01
N ASN A 277 -54.11 -33.31 -6.81
CA ASN A 277 -53.92 -34.23 -7.91
C ASN A 277 -55.23 -34.40 -8.72
N GLU A 278 -56.32 -34.48 -8.01
CA GLU A 278 -57.66 -34.60 -8.63
C GLU A 278 -58.08 -33.28 -9.32
N TYR A 279 -57.74 -32.14 -8.69
CA TYR A 279 -57.92 -30.82 -9.30
C TYR A 279 -57.16 -30.68 -10.63
N PHE A 280 -55.87 -31.03 -10.66
CA PHE A 280 -55.05 -30.95 -11.89
C PHE A 280 -55.53 -31.88 -12.97
N PHE A 281 -56.02 -33.08 -12.59
CA PHE A 281 -56.61 -34.00 -13.53
C PHE A 281 -57.86 -33.41 -14.20
N TYR A 282 -58.84 -32.95 -13.43
CA TYR A 282 -60.04 -32.34 -13.96
C TYR A 282 -59.81 -31.07 -14.72
N LYS A 283 -58.85 -30.24 -14.27
CA LYS A 283 -58.49 -29.02 -14.95
C LYS A 283 -57.87 -29.26 -16.33
N LYS A 284 -56.99 -30.25 -16.46
CA LYS A 284 -56.46 -30.70 -17.73
C LYS A 284 -57.52 -31.22 -18.65
N LYS A 285 -58.42 -32.03 -18.11
CA LYS A 285 -59.59 -32.58 -18.85
C LYS A 285 -60.48 -31.42 -19.35
N PHE A 286 -60.73 -30.42 -18.52
CA PHE A 286 -61.49 -29.23 -18.90
C PHE A 286 -60.92 -28.54 -20.15
N PHE A 287 -59.59 -28.25 -20.18
CA PHE A 287 -59.01 -27.58 -21.34
C PHE A 287 -59.14 -28.38 -22.64
N VAL A 288 -59.01 -29.71 -22.57
CA VAL A 288 -59.21 -30.57 -23.73
C VAL A 288 -60.65 -30.54 -24.19
N LEU A 289 -61.60 -30.65 -23.27
CA LEU A 289 -63.05 -30.64 -23.62
C LEU A 289 -63.50 -29.27 -24.10
N MET A 290 -62.98 -28.20 -23.51
CA MET A 290 -63.29 -26.80 -23.90
C MET A 290 -62.80 -26.50 -25.32
N SER A 291 -61.54 -26.91 -25.66
CA SER A 291 -61.03 -26.82 -27.03
C SER A 291 -61.89 -27.57 -28.03
N ALA A 292 -62.32 -28.82 -27.67
CA ALA A 292 -63.25 -29.64 -28.53
C ALA A 292 -64.63 -29.00 -28.65
N PHE A 293 -65.20 -28.46 -27.57
CA PHE A 293 -66.45 -27.72 -27.55
C PHE A 293 -66.47 -26.52 -28.46
N LEU A 294 -65.43 -25.67 -28.40
CA LEU A 294 -65.32 -24.45 -29.19
C LEU A 294 -64.99 -24.67 -30.69
N SER A 295 -64.29 -25.78 -30.98
CA SER A 295 -63.96 -26.19 -32.38
C SER A 295 -64.99 -27.16 -33.01
N GLY A 296 -65.89 -27.69 -32.20
CA GLY A 296 -66.87 -28.67 -32.63
C GLY A 296 -68.09 -28.09 -33.35
N ASN A 297 -69.04 -28.94 -33.74
CA ASN A 297 -70.24 -28.55 -34.46
C ASN A 297 -71.39 -28.05 -33.54
N GLN A 298 -71.12 -27.88 -32.20
CA GLN A 298 -72.16 -27.51 -31.21
C GLN A 298 -72.77 -26.14 -31.50
N GLU A 299 -71.96 -25.15 -31.83
CA GLU A 299 -72.44 -23.86 -32.24
C GLU A 299 -73.36 -23.91 -33.45
N ARG A 300 -72.93 -24.69 -34.46
CA ARG A 300 -73.74 -24.92 -35.69
C ARG A 300 -75.07 -25.61 -35.40
N SER A 301 -75.06 -26.69 -34.61
CA SER A 301 -76.24 -27.37 -34.21
C SER A 301 -77.24 -26.46 -33.47
N LEU A 302 -76.74 -25.62 -32.54
CA LEU A 302 -77.56 -24.69 -31.81
C LEU A 302 -78.11 -23.56 -32.67
N CYS A 303 -77.34 -23.11 -33.65
CA CYS A 303 -77.80 -22.10 -34.63
C CYS A 303 -78.84 -22.71 -35.59
N GLU A 304 -78.72 -23.97 -36.00
CA GLU A 304 -79.69 -24.68 -36.84
C GLU A 304 -81.02 -24.99 -36.10
N ALA A 305 -80.93 -25.16 -34.80
CA ALA A 305 -82.15 -25.44 -33.97
C ALA A 305 -82.90 -24.15 -33.56
N SER A 306 -82.27 -22.95 -33.70
CA SER A 306 -82.88 -21.68 -33.33
C SER A 306 -83.57 -21.03 -34.50
N SER A 307 -84.86 -20.70 -34.35
CA SER A 307 -85.71 -20.04 -35.33
C SER A 307 -85.73 -18.46 -35.12
N ASP A 308 -85.20 -17.97 -34.03
CA ASP A 308 -85.20 -16.53 -33.68
C ASP A 308 -83.86 -15.85 -33.97
N GLU A 309 -83.88 -14.76 -34.76
CA GLU A 309 -82.72 -14.04 -35.20
C GLU A 309 -81.94 -13.45 -34.01
N LYS A 310 -82.59 -13.01 -32.91
CA LYS A 310 -81.93 -12.56 -31.69
C LYS A 310 -81.19 -13.66 -30.99
N ASN A 311 -81.72 -14.82 -30.88
CA ASN A 311 -81.06 -15.97 -30.32
C ASN A 311 -79.87 -16.44 -31.15
N LEU A 312 -79.94 -16.36 -32.47
CA LEU A 312 -78.81 -16.67 -33.37
C LEU A 312 -77.63 -15.74 -33.13
N VAL A 313 -77.92 -14.43 -32.99
CA VAL A 313 -76.85 -13.41 -32.69
C VAL A 313 -76.26 -13.71 -31.30
N PHE A 314 -77.10 -14.00 -30.31
CA PHE A 314 -76.66 -14.34 -28.95
C PHE A 314 -75.76 -15.56 -28.87
N ILE A 315 -76.15 -16.63 -29.59
CA ILE A 315 -75.37 -17.87 -29.67
C ILE A 315 -73.97 -17.58 -30.25
N LYS A 316 -73.95 -16.95 -31.44
CA LYS A 316 -72.67 -16.61 -32.08
C LYS A 316 -71.79 -15.73 -31.24
N ASP A 317 -72.33 -14.67 -30.64
CA ASP A 317 -71.63 -13.75 -29.77
C ASP A 317 -71.07 -14.48 -28.52
N SER A 318 -71.88 -15.38 -27.95
CA SER A 318 -71.43 -16.16 -26.80
C SER A 318 -70.30 -17.14 -27.13
N PHE A 319 -70.32 -17.83 -28.25
CA PHE A 319 -69.20 -18.68 -28.70
C PHE A 319 -67.98 -17.86 -29.07
N ASP A 320 -68.15 -16.76 -29.80
CA ASP A 320 -67.04 -15.89 -30.19
C ASP A 320 -66.37 -15.23 -28.97
N SER A 321 -67.13 -14.80 -27.96
CA SER A 321 -66.62 -14.32 -26.72
C SER A 321 -65.84 -15.38 -25.95
N CYS A 322 -66.39 -16.62 -25.88
CA CYS A 322 -65.71 -17.75 -25.26
C CYS A 322 -64.42 -18.12 -26.00
N ARG A 323 -64.42 -18.12 -27.35
CA ARG A 323 -63.19 -18.39 -28.16
C ARG A 323 -62.12 -17.38 -27.86
N LYS A 324 -62.45 -16.07 -27.81
CA LYS A 324 -61.50 -15.01 -27.48
C LYS A 324 -60.94 -15.20 -26.09
N LEU A 325 -61.78 -15.34 -25.06
CA LEU A 325 -61.34 -15.59 -23.69
C LEU A 325 -60.46 -16.81 -23.56
N PHE A 326 -60.85 -17.96 -24.17
CA PHE A 326 -60.12 -19.20 -24.12
C PHE A 326 -58.75 -19.11 -24.79
N ALA A 327 -58.67 -18.46 -25.97
CA ALA A 327 -57.41 -18.23 -26.68
C ALA A 327 -56.45 -17.33 -25.87
N GLU A 328 -56.97 -16.30 -25.22
CA GLU A 328 -56.20 -15.45 -24.31
C GLU A 328 -55.68 -16.23 -23.10
N ILE A 329 -56.53 -17.05 -22.47
CA ILE A 329 -56.15 -17.90 -21.35
C ILE A 329 -55.04 -18.87 -21.79
N GLU A 330 -55.18 -19.58 -22.91
CA GLU A 330 -54.15 -20.51 -23.43
C GLU A 330 -52.81 -19.78 -23.67
N THR A 331 -52.87 -18.62 -24.34
CA THR A 331 -51.66 -17.82 -24.61
C THR A 331 -50.95 -17.39 -23.32
N LEU A 332 -51.69 -16.94 -22.32
CA LEU A 332 -51.11 -16.53 -21.01
C LEU A 332 -50.59 -17.74 -20.25
N ARG A 333 -51.28 -18.87 -20.27
CA ARG A 333 -50.86 -20.13 -19.63
C ARG A 333 -49.53 -20.63 -20.19
N VAL A 334 -49.41 -20.67 -21.52
CA VAL A 334 -48.13 -21.05 -22.17
C VAL A 334 -47.00 -20.11 -21.77
N LYS A 335 -47.20 -18.80 -21.90
CA LYS A 335 -46.18 -17.80 -21.54
C LYS A 335 -45.77 -17.88 -20.07
N LEU A 336 -46.71 -18.07 -19.15
CA LEU A 336 -46.43 -18.24 -17.73
C LEU A 336 -45.71 -19.57 -17.48
N SER A 337 -46.21 -20.67 -18.04
CA SER A 337 -45.58 -21.99 -17.87
C SER A 337 -44.12 -21.98 -18.32
N ASP A 338 -43.82 -21.46 -19.52
CA ASP A 338 -42.44 -21.33 -20.01
C ASP A 338 -41.51 -20.53 -19.08
N SER A 339 -42.09 -19.55 -18.38
CA SER A 339 -41.32 -18.69 -17.48
C SER A 339 -41.03 -19.35 -16.12
N ILE A 340 -41.98 -20.15 -15.59
CA ILE A 340 -41.95 -20.68 -14.21
C ILE A 340 -41.75 -22.19 -14.10
N GLN A 341 -41.77 -22.93 -15.21
CA GLN A 341 -41.61 -24.37 -15.20
C GLN A 341 -40.34 -24.83 -14.49
N ASN A 342 -40.47 -25.84 -13.66
CA ASN A 342 -39.36 -26.42 -12.87
C ASN A 342 -38.62 -25.41 -11.95
N SER A 343 -39.21 -24.27 -11.64
CA SER A 343 -38.64 -23.23 -10.77
C SER A 343 -39.37 -23.12 -9.44
N PHE A 344 -38.76 -22.47 -8.48
CA PHE A 344 -39.43 -21.92 -7.30
C PHE A 344 -39.80 -20.47 -7.57
N CYS A 345 -41.05 -20.07 -7.24
CA CYS A 345 -41.51 -18.70 -7.39
C CYS A 345 -41.54 -17.99 -6.03
N VAL A 346 -40.96 -16.82 -5.97
CA VAL A 346 -40.97 -15.95 -4.77
C VAL A 346 -41.80 -14.72 -5.07
N PHE A 347 -42.97 -14.63 -4.47
CA PHE A 347 -43.85 -13.47 -4.52
C PHE A 347 -43.46 -12.52 -3.42
N ALA A 348 -42.81 -11.42 -3.79
CA ALA A 348 -42.32 -10.45 -2.83
C ALA A 348 -42.95 -9.09 -3.07
N LEU A 349 -43.29 -8.41 -1.99
CA LEU A 349 -43.78 -7.04 -2.01
C LEU A 349 -42.64 -6.09 -2.34
N CYS A 350 -42.71 -5.42 -3.49
CA CYS A 350 -41.70 -4.47 -3.98
C CYS A 350 -42.29 -3.08 -4.21
N SER A 351 -43.14 -2.64 -3.28
CA SER A 351 -43.86 -1.38 -3.33
C SER A 351 -43.08 -0.28 -2.63
N ASP A 352 -42.96 0.88 -3.26
CA ASP A 352 -42.27 2.04 -2.69
C ASP A 352 -43.00 2.63 -1.47
N SER A 353 -44.31 2.41 -1.36
CA SER A 353 -45.13 2.90 -0.28
C SER A 353 -45.19 2.01 0.95
N GLN A 354 -44.96 0.69 0.79
CA GLN A 354 -45.22 -0.31 1.83
C GLN A 354 -43.97 -1.04 2.32
N VAL A 355 -42.84 -0.91 1.61
CA VAL A 355 -41.60 -1.64 1.91
C VAL A 355 -40.45 -0.71 2.19
N ASP A 356 -39.65 -1.01 3.22
CA ASP A 356 -38.39 -0.32 3.42
C ASP A 356 -37.36 -0.79 2.38
N PHE A 357 -36.67 0.17 1.80
CA PHE A 357 -35.53 -0.11 0.94
C PHE A 357 -34.24 -0.08 1.75
N ILE A 358 -33.40 -1.06 1.49
CA ILE A 358 -32.08 -1.19 2.09
C ILE A 358 -31.03 -1.12 0.98
N SER A 359 -29.82 -0.72 1.31
CA SER A 359 -28.71 -0.79 0.36
C SER A 359 -28.13 -2.20 0.37
N SER A 360 -27.94 -2.81 -0.80
CA SER A 360 -27.24 -4.07 -1.01
C SER A 360 -25.88 -3.84 -1.69
N PRO A 361 -24.97 -4.82 -1.76
CA PRO A 361 -23.72 -4.68 -2.50
C PRO A 361 -23.90 -4.37 -3.99
N PHE A 362 -25.07 -4.70 -4.56
CA PHE A 362 -25.36 -4.58 -6.00
C PHE A 362 -26.43 -3.54 -6.32
N ASP A 363 -27.20 -3.08 -5.31
CA ASP A 363 -28.27 -2.11 -5.44
C ASP A 363 -28.33 -1.14 -4.26
N GLU A 364 -28.50 0.14 -4.54
CA GLU A 364 -28.74 1.15 -3.50
C GLU A 364 -30.19 1.10 -2.99
N HIS A 365 -31.13 0.62 -3.82
CA HIS A 365 -32.56 0.49 -3.52
C HIS A 365 -33.01 -0.98 -3.62
N PHE A 366 -32.63 -1.76 -2.62
CA PHE A 366 -33.01 -3.17 -2.54
C PHE A 366 -34.21 -3.36 -1.61
N PRO A 367 -35.35 -3.93 -2.07
CA PRO A 367 -36.51 -4.15 -1.21
C PRO A 367 -36.20 -5.11 -0.07
N ALA A 368 -36.51 -4.72 1.16
CA ALA A 368 -36.21 -5.55 2.33
C ALA A 368 -36.99 -6.88 2.35
N SER A 369 -38.13 -6.94 1.66
CA SER A 369 -38.91 -8.16 1.44
C SER A 369 -38.16 -9.22 0.63
N LEU A 370 -37.15 -8.87 -0.17
CA LEU A 370 -36.37 -9.83 -0.96
C LEU A 370 -35.33 -10.62 -0.14
N VAL A 371 -35.28 -10.43 1.17
CA VAL A 371 -34.36 -11.21 2.03
C VAL A 371 -34.68 -12.72 1.94
N SER A 372 -35.97 -13.10 1.83
CA SER A 372 -36.37 -14.50 1.62
C SER A 372 -35.84 -15.07 0.32
N TYR A 373 -35.86 -14.30 -0.77
CA TYR A 373 -35.23 -14.68 -2.03
C TYR A 373 -33.73 -14.91 -1.88
N VAL A 374 -33.02 -13.98 -1.20
CA VAL A 374 -31.57 -14.09 -0.95
C VAL A 374 -31.26 -15.34 -0.13
N VAL A 375 -32.00 -15.59 0.96
CA VAL A 375 -31.81 -16.75 1.82
C VAL A 375 -32.05 -18.06 1.04
N LEU A 376 -33.13 -18.14 0.27
CA LEU A 376 -33.44 -19.30 -0.52
C LEU A 376 -32.38 -19.53 -1.61
N ASN A 377 -31.97 -18.49 -2.31
CA ASN A 377 -30.90 -18.58 -3.31
C ASN A 377 -29.60 -19.08 -2.69
N MET A 378 -29.20 -18.52 -1.52
CA MET A 378 -28.01 -18.95 -0.81
C MET A 378 -28.03 -20.43 -0.42
N ILE A 379 -29.18 -20.94 0.01
CA ILE A 379 -29.35 -22.36 0.34
C ILE A 379 -29.26 -23.24 -0.91
N LEU A 380 -29.97 -22.88 -1.97
CA LEU A 380 -30.02 -23.64 -3.22
C LEU A 380 -28.70 -23.60 -4.01
N ALA A 381 -28.02 -22.46 -4.01
CA ALA A 381 -26.69 -22.30 -4.62
C ALA A 381 -25.56 -22.84 -3.73
N ARG A 382 -25.84 -23.21 -2.47
CA ARG A 382 -24.83 -23.56 -1.45
C ARG A 382 -23.77 -22.49 -1.33
N ASP A 383 -24.15 -21.22 -1.51
CA ASP A 383 -23.25 -20.05 -1.48
C ASP A 383 -23.24 -19.46 -0.08
N SER A 384 -22.59 -20.17 0.83
CA SER A 384 -22.40 -19.72 2.21
C SER A 384 -20.92 -19.50 2.49
N VAL A 385 -20.59 -18.36 3.11
CA VAL A 385 -19.22 -18.00 3.48
C VAL A 385 -18.98 -18.34 4.94
N PHE A 386 -17.87 -19.03 5.20
CA PHE A 386 -17.42 -19.33 6.55
C PHE A 386 -16.59 -18.17 7.09
N PHE A 387 -17.07 -17.52 8.14
CA PHE A 387 -16.33 -16.52 8.86
C PHE A 387 -15.43 -17.17 9.91
N CYS A 388 -14.14 -16.95 9.78
CA CYS A 388 -13.21 -17.42 10.78
C CYS A 388 -13.40 -16.69 12.11
N PRO A 389 -13.25 -17.38 13.25
CA PRO A 389 -13.19 -16.71 14.55
C PRO A 389 -12.06 -15.67 14.59
N ASP A 390 -12.26 -14.59 15.36
CA ASP A 390 -11.36 -13.46 15.44
C ASP A 390 -9.91 -13.83 15.79
N TRP A 391 -9.71 -14.88 16.60
CA TRP A 391 -8.38 -15.36 16.93
C TRP A 391 -7.58 -15.88 15.71
N ILE A 392 -8.27 -16.36 14.67
CA ILE A 392 -7.60 -16.79 13.42
C ILE A 392 -7.05 -15.58 12.68
N SER A 393 -7.79 -14.46 12.63
CA SER A 393 -7.29 -13.20 12.02
C SER A 393 -6.06 -12.69 12.77
N LEU A 394 -6.05 -12.78 14.11
CA LEU A 394 -4.88 -12.46 14.93
C LEU A 394 -3.71 -13.42 14.69
N ALA A 395 -3.97 -14.72 14.56
CA ALA A 395 -2.94 -15.71 14.26
C ALA A 395 -2.31 -15.47 12.87
N VAL A 396 -3.12 -15.20 11.87
CA VAL A 396 -2.66 -14.83 10.52
C VAL A 396 -1.81 -13.57 10.59
N ALA A 397 -2.26 -12.52 11.27
CA ALA A 397 -1.50 -11.29 11.46
C ALA A 397 -0.14 -11.57 12.14
N ALA A 398 -0.12 -12.40 13.19
CA ALA A 398 1.11 -12.76 13.92
C ALA A 398 2.11 -13.51 13.01
N ILE A 399 1.63 -14.45 12.19
CA ILE A 399 2.47 -15.20 11.23
C ILE A 399 3.10 -14.22 10.22
N PHE A 400 2.32 -13.35 9.64
CA PHE A 400 2.84 -12.38 8.65
C PHE A 400 3.78 -11.35 9.31
N CYS A 401 3.52 -10.90 10.54
CA CYS A 401 4.44 -10.07 11.29
C CYS A 401 5.76 -10.80 11.59
N LEU A 402 5.73 -12.09 11.91
CA LEU A 402 6.93 -12.90 12.12
C LEU A 402 7.76 -13.02 10.85
N ILE A 403 7.11 -13.35 9.72
CA ILE A 403 7.76 -13.40 8.40
C ILE A 403 8.40 -12.05 8.07
N PHE A 404 7.67 -10.96 8.30
CA PHE A 404 8.17 -9.60 8.06
C PHE A 404 9.41 -9.30 8.90
N ILE A 405 9.42 -9.63 10.19
CA ILE A 405 10.58 -9.44 11.08
C ILE A 405 11.79 -10.24 10.61
N LEU A 406 11.60 -11.54 10.29
CA LEU A 406 12.69 -12.42 9.86
C LEU A 406 13.37 -11.90 8.58
N LEU A 407 12.60 -11.43 7.64
CA LEU A 407 13.11 -10.90 6.38
C LEU A 407 13.66 -9.47 6.54
N ALA A 408 12.99 -8.61 7.29
CA ALA A 408 13.44 -7.26 7.58
C ALA A 408 14.81 -7.23 8.29
N TYR A 409 15.10 -8.23 9.12
CA TYR A 409 16.40 -8.36 9.77
C TYR A 409 17.56 -8.56 8.77
N ARG A 410 17.29 -9.14 7.59
CA ARG A 410 18.27 -9.38 6.52
C ARG A 410 18.46 -8.18 5.59
N ILE A 411 17.49 -7.29 5.50
CA ILE A 411 17.49 -6.15 4.56
C ILE A 411 18.26 -4.99 5.18
N LYS A 412 19.35 -4.56 4.51
CA LYS A 412 20.19 -3.42 4.96
C LYS A 412 19.85 -2.09 4.25
N LYS A 413 19.23 -2.12 3.06
CA LYS A 413 18.94 -0.92 2.25
C LYS A 413 17.51 -0.42 2.52
N ASN A 414 17.35 0.87 2.85
CA ASN A 414 16.05 1.47 3.16
C ASN A 414 15.03 1.34 2.02
N VAL A 415 15.45 1.57 0.77
CA VAL A 415 14.57 1.47 -0.40
C VAL A 415 14.04 0.04 -0.56
N LEU A 416 14.90 -0.96 -0.38
CA LEU A 416 14.52 -2.36 -0.47
C LEU A 416 13.55 -2.76 0.66
N MET A 417 13.68 -2.16 1.85
CA MET A 417 12.79 -2.38 2.97
C MET A 417 11.36 -1.86 2.68
N ILE A 418 11.26 -0.66 2.09
CA ILE A 418 9.96 -0.09 1.68
C ILE A 418 9.30 -0.95 0.60
N LEU A 419 10.06 -1.31 -0.44
CA LEU A 419 9.56 -2.16 -1.52
C LEU A 419 9.06 -3.51 -0.99
N PHE A 420 9.82 -4.12 -0.11
CA PHE A 420 9.45 -5.39 0.54
C PHE A 420 8.17 -5.25 1.39
N SER A 421 8.04 -4.15 2.14
CA SER A 421 6.83 -3.88 2.95
C SER A 421 5.58 -3.82 2.05
N VAL A 422 5.65 -3.10 0.93
CA VAL A 422 4.54 -2.98 -0.02
C VAL A 422 4.20 -4.33 -0.63
N LEU A 423 5.22 -5.07 -1.10
CA LEU A 423 5.03 -6.38 -1.72
C LEU A 423 4.38 -7.39 -0.76
N LEU A 424 4.77 -7.39 0.51
CA LEU A 424 4.20 -8.27 1.52
C LEU A 424 2.72 -7.94 1.81
N ILE A 425 2.37 -6.65 1.89
CA ILE A 425 0.99 -6.19 2.06
C ILE A 425 0.12 -6.65 0.89
N VAL A 426 0.60 -6.46 -0.35
CA VAL A 426 -0.11 -6.89 -1.56
C VAL A 426 -0.25 -8.41 -1.58
N PHE A 427 0.81 -9.15 -1.34
CA PHE A 427 0.77 -10.63 -1.30
C PHE A 427 -0.23 -11.15 -0.27
N MET A 428 -0.21 -10.61 0.94
CA MET A 428 -1.15 -10.99 1.99
C MET A 428 -2.59 -10.68 1.61
N SER A 429 -2.85 -9.48 1.06
CA SER A 429 -4.20 -9.09 0.61
C SER A 429 -4.70 -10.04 -0.48
N CYS A 430 -3.87 -10.36 -1.46
CA CYS A 430 -4.21 -11.31 -2.52
C CYS A 430 -4.47 -12.71 -1.95
N ALA A 431 -3.67 -13.18 -0.99
CA ALA A 431 -3.86 -14.50 -0.37
C ALA A 431 -5.19 -14.60 0.39
N LEU A 432 -5.56 -13.56 1.15
CA LEU A 432 -6.82 -13.52 1.89
C LEU A 432 -8.05 -13.43 0.95
N VAL A 433 -7.96 -12.62 -0.11
CA VAL A 433 -9.01 -12.55 -1.14
C VAL A 433 -9.11 -13.88 -1.90
N PHE A 434 -7.99 -14.51 -2.22
CA PHE A 434 -7.97 -15.84 -2.85
C PHE A 434 -8.65 -16.90 -1.97
N ALA A 435 -8.40 -16.87 -0.65
CA ALA A 435 -9.08 -17.77 0.30
C ALA A 435 -10.60 -17.54 0.30
N LEU A 436 -11.05 -16.28 0.24
CA LEU A 436 -12.47 -15.96 0.16
C LEU A 436 -13.11 -16.47 -1.15
N VAL A 437 -12.45 -16.22 -2.29
CA VAL A 437 -13.00 -16.54 -3.61
C VAL A 437 -13.04 -18.04 -3.87
N HIS A 438 -11.98 -18.78 -3.54
CA HIS A 438 -11.87 -20.21 -3.86
C HIS A 438 -12.40 -21.14 -2.77
N PHE A 439 -12.22 -20.78 -1.51
CA PHE A 439 -12.62 -21.64 -0.40
C PHE A 439 -13.86 -21.14 0.34
N SER A 440 -14.42 -19.99 -0.04
CA SER A 440 -15.54 -19.33 0.67
C SER A 440 -15.24 -19.13 2.17
N VAL A 441 -13.98 -18.80 2.50
CA VAL A 441 -13.52 -18.58 3.87
C VAL A 441 -13.08 -17.12 4.02
N PHE A 442 -13.68 -16.41 4.96
CA PHE A 442 -13.33 -15.03 5.30
C PHE A 442 -12.62 -14.99 6.64
N ALA A 443 -11.35 -14.63 6.62
CA ALA A 443 -10.48 -14.62 7.81
C ALA A 443 -10.21 -13.21 8.36
N GLY A 444 -11.08 -12.23 8.10
CA GLY A 444 -10.88 -10.85 8.51
C GLY A 444 -9.60 -10.23 7.93
N ILE A 445 -9.74 -9.19 7.14
CA ILE A 445 -8.61 -8.59 6.39
C ILE A 445 -8.03 -7.39 7.14
N SER A 446 -8.85 -6.70 7.94
CA SER A 446 -8.50 -5.43 8.57
C SER A 446 -7.33 -5.56 9.57
N ILE A 447 -7.35 -6.59 10.43
CA ILE A 447 -6.34 -6.78 11.47
C ILE A 447 -4.97 -7.14 10.88
N PRO A 448 -4.85 -8.15 9.98
CA PRO A 448 -3.57 -8.45 9.34
C PRO A 448 -3.01 -7.26 8.55
N LEU A 449 -3.84 -6.54 7.79
CA LEU A 449 -3.42 -5.34 7.05
C LEU A 449 -2.90 -4.24 7.96
N ALA A 450 -3.68 -3.89 9.00
CA ALA A 450 -3.28 -2.83 9.93
C ALA A 450 -2.01 -3.20 10.70
N SER A 451 -1.88 -4.47 11.15
CA SER A 451 -0.70 -4.90 11.90
C SER A 451 0.58 -4.84 11.08
N ILE A 452 0.57 -5.31 9.82
CA ILE A 452 1.73 -5.21 8.94
C ILE A 452 2.01 -3.76 8.57
N PHE A 453 0.99 -2.95 8.30
CA PHE A 453 1.16 -1.53 7.97
C PHE A 453 1.81 -0.76 9.13
N ILE A 454 1.31 -0.93 10.36
CA ILE A 454 1.88 -0.29 11.55
C ILE A 454 3.32 -0.78 11.78
N LEU A 455 3.56 -2.09 11.70
CA LEU A 455 4.89 -2.66 11.84
C LEU A 455 5.86 -2.14 10.77
N ALA A 456 5.41 -2.06 9.53
CA ALA A 456 6.18 -1.50 8.41
C ALA A 456 6.56 -0.03 8.67
N LEU A 457 5.62 0.80 9.16
CA LEU A 457 5.90 2.19 9.51
C LEU A 457 6.98 2.27 10.60
N ILE A 458 6.85 1.51 11.69
CA ILE A 458 7.79 1.53 12.81
C ILE A 458 9.18 1.09 12.34
N LEU A 459 9.28 -0.03 11.62
CA LEU A 459 10.56 -0.56 11.17
C LEU A 459 11.23 0.29 10.10
N ASN A 460 10.46 0.83 9.16
CA ASN A 460 11.01 1.77 8.17
C ASN A 460 11.54 3.04 8.84
N ARG A 461 10.82 3.60 9.83
CA ARG A 461 11.30 4.75 10.62
C ARG A 461 12.56 4.42 11.39
N TYR A 462 12.63 3.24 12.01
CA TYR A 462 13.82 2.78 12.71
C TYR A 462 15.03 2.64 11.79
N HIS A 463 14.88 1.96 10.63
CA HIS A 463 15.95 1.83 9.66
C HIS A 463 16.43 3.17 9.09
N PHE A 464 15.50 4.09 8.85
CA PHE A 464 15.84 5.42 8.39
C PHE A 464 16.60 6.21 9.46
N ALA A 465 16.19 6.12 10.72
CA ALA A 465 16.90 6.75 11.84
C ALA A 465 18.30 6.15 12.04
N GLU A 466 18.44 4.82 12.00
CA GLU A 466 19.73 4.13 12.08
C GLU A 466 20.67 4.55 10.94
N SER A 467 20.15 4.67 9.72
CA SER A 467 20.92 5.13 8.56
C SER A 467 21.35 6.59 8.68
N ARG A 468 20.45 7.46 9.19
CA ARG A 468 20.79 8.87 9.45
C ARG A 468 21.82 9.01 10.56
N GLN A 469 21.71 8.23 11.62
CA GLN A 469 22.68 8.28 12.72
C GLN A 469 24.06 7.86 12.25
N LYS A 470 24.19 6.80 11.46
CA LYS A 470 25.47 6.38 10.86
C LYS A 470 26.04 7.44 9.94
N LEU A 471 25.20 8.06 9.12
CA LEU A 471 25.61 9.17 8.26
C LEU A 471 26.07 10.38 9.07
N PHE A 472 25.34 10.70 10.15
CA PHE A 472 25.68 11.81 11.05
C PHE A 472 27.00 11.55 11.79
N GLU A 473 27.22 10.34 12.30
CA GLU A 473 28.48 9.94 12.94
C GLU A 473 29.66 10.06 11.95
N GLN A 474 29.50 9.59 10.70
CA GLN A 474 30.49 9.75 9.65
C GLN A 474 30.74 11.22 9.30
N THR A 475 29.67 12.01 9.17
CA THR A 475 29.78 13.44 8.85
C THR A 475 30.42 14.23 9.97
N GLN A 476 30.13 13.90 11.23
CA GLN A 476 30.71 14.60 12.39
C GLN A 476 32.21 14.33 12.55
N LEU A 477 32.67 13.14 12.19
CA LEU A 477 34.10 12.82 12.18
C LEU A 477 34.91 13.71 11.20
N PHE A 478 34.25 14.19 10.15
CA PHE A 478 34.92 14.88 9.05
C PHE A 478 34.49 16.35 8.86
N SER A 479 33.40 16.79 9.49
CA SER A 479 32.77 18.09 9.20
C SER A 479 33.63 19.33 9.56
N GLN A 480 34.58 19.18 10.46
CA GLN A 480 35.48 20.28 10.87
C GLN A 480 36.76 20.37 10.04
N GLN A 481 37.10 19.36 9.24
CA GLN A 481 38.41 19.24 8.57
C GLN A 481 38.31 18.99 7.06
N ILE A 482 37.13 18.72 6.52
CA ILE A 482 36.95 18.28 5.12
C ILE A 482 35.98 19.21 4.37
N PRO A 483 36.32 19.59 3.14
CA PRO A 483 35.44 20.37 2.27
C PRO A 483 34.08 19.68 2.02
N PRO A 484 32.98 20.46 1.93
CA PRO A 484 31.62 19.87 1.71
C PRO A 484 31.49 19.02 0.45
N LEU A 485 32.28 19.29 -0.57
CA LEU A 485 32.31 18.50 -1.82
C LEU A 485 32.93 17.11 -1.62
N LEU A 486 33.98 17.01 -0.81
CA LEU A 486 34.62 15.75 -0.46
C LEU A 486 33.76 14.92 0.50
N LEU A 487 33.01 15.55 1.41
CA LEU A 487 32.07 14.88 2.29
C LEU A 487 31.02 14.06 1.51
N LYS A 488 30.52 14.57 0.39
CA LYS A 488 29.58 13.82 -0.46
C LYS A 488 30.22 12.56 -1.05
N LYS A 489 31.49 12.62 -1.45
CA LYS A 489 32.23 11.48 -2.01
C LYS A 489 32.60 10.47 -0.93
N ILE A 490 32.98 10.92 0.26
CA ILE A 490 33.29 10.05 1.42
C ILE A 490 32.08 9.22 1.82
N ASN A 491 30.88 9.79 1.76
CA ASN A 491 29.63 9.07 2.07
C ASN A 491 29.33 7.91 1.12
N THR A 492 30.02 7.82 -0.02
CA THR A 492 29.90 6.69 -0.95
C THR A 492 30.92 5.58 -0.69
N LEU A 493 31.95 5.85 0.14
CA LEU A 493 32.97 4.86 0.49
C LEU A 493 32.50 3.92 1.61
N PRO A 494 32.92 2.65 1.59
CA PRO A 494 32.65 1.75 2.72
C PRO A 494 33.29 2.27 4.01
N ALA A 495 32.52 2.31 5.10
CA ALA A 495 33.02 2.80 6.40
C ALA A 495 34.26 2.01 6.90
N ASP A 496 34.38 0.76 6.52
CA ASP A 496 35.49 -0.12 6.91
C ASP A 496 36.82 0.30 6.25
N SER A 497 36.82 0.81 5.02
CA SER A 497 38.04 1.23 4.32
C SER A 497 38.68 2.46 4.96
N ILE A 498 37.91 3.38 5.49
CA ILE A 498 38.41 4.60 6.14
C ILE A 498 38.99 4.29 7.52
N ASN A 499 38.41 3.32 8.25
CA ASN A 499 38.86 2.95 9.58
C ASN A 499 40.05 1.98 9.59
N SER A 500 40.22 1.15 8.54
CA SER A 500 41.32 0.18 8.46
C SER A 500 42.65 0.81 8.02
N GLY A 501 42.60 1.99 7.41
CA GLY A 501 43.74 2.66 6.82
C GLY A 501 44.19 2.03 5.49
N GLU A 502 44.76 2.89 4.62
CA GLU A 502 45.21 2.47 3.29
C GLU A 502 46.47 3.27 2.88
N LYS A 503 47.36 2.61 2.10
CA LYS A 503 48.46 3.31 1.41
C LYS A 503 47.95 3.94 0.13
N ILE A 504 47.88 5.26 0.12
CA ILE A 504 47.35 6.07 -0.98
C ILE A 504 48.42 7.01 -1.48
N GLU A 505 48.46 7.30 -2.80
CA GLU A 505 49.27 8.38 -3.35
C GLU A 505 48.63 9.73 -3.01
N VAL A 506 49.43 10.59 -2.33
CA VAL A 506 48.96 11.85 -1.77
C VAL A 506 50.01 12.94 -1.97
N SER A 507 49.58 14.20 -1.93
CA SER A 507 50.48 15.35 -1.72
C SER A 507 50.24 15.94 -0.35
N VAL A 508 51.33 16.19 0.35
CA VAL A 508 51.31 16.83 1.67
C VAL A 508 51.91 18.23 1.54
N LEU A 509 51.11 19.21 1.93
CA LEU A 509 51.51 20.63 1.97
C LEU A 509 51.73 21.02 3.41
N SER A 510 52.93 21.53 3.72
CA SER A 510 53.26 22.15 5.03
C SER A 510 53.49 23.61 4.83
N THR A 511 52.92 24.41 5.74
CA THR A 511 53.11 25.89 5.77
C THR A 511 53.45 26.35 7.16
N SER A 512 54.22 27.42 7.29
CA SER A 512 54.46 28.13 8.58
C SER A 512 54.80 29.60 8.31
N ILE A 513 54.71 30.41 9.34
CA ILE A 513 55.05 31.83 9.24
C ILE A 513 56.56 31.99 9.26
N HIS A 514 57.11 32.64 8.25
CA HIS A 514 58.54 32.97 8.19
C HIS A 514 58.90 33.96 9.31
N GLY A 515 59.89 33.64 10.12
CA GLY A 515 60.36 34.51 11.19
C GLY A 515 59.33 34.71 12.33
N ARG A 516 58.66 33.64 12.77
CA ARG A 516 57.69 33.64 13.89
C ARG A 516 58.15 34.38 15.13
N ASP A 517 59.45 34.29 15.48
CA ASP A 517 60.04 34.98 16.67
C ASP A 517 59.80 36.46 16.64
N SER A 518 59.78 37.07 15.45
CA SER A 518 59.50 38.52 15.30
C SER A 518 58.03 38.83 15.71
N LEU A 519 57.09 37.93 15.53
CA LEU A 519 55.68 38.11 15.96
C LEU A 519 55.55 37.98 17.48
N THR A 520 56.17 36.95 18.06
CA THR A 520 56.11 36.68 19.50
C THR A 520 56.88 37.74 20.32
N SER A 521 57.80 38.45 19.72
CA SER A 521 58.54 39.57 20.40
C SER A 521 57.72 40.84 20.57
N VAL A 522 56.67 41.04 19.72
CA VAL A 522 55.89 42.31 19.71
C VAL A 522 54.42 42.11 20.14
N LEU A 523 53.86 40.97 19.98
CA LEU A 523 52.47 40.62 20.35
C LEU A 523 52.42 39.96 21.71
N ASN A 524 51.44 40.33 22.55
CA ASN A 524 51.12 39.52 23.72
C ASN A 524 50.40 38.22 23.36
N GLU A 525 50.24 37.30 24.32
CA GLU A 525 49.69 35.97 24.11
C GLU A 525 48.27 35.98 23.49
N VAL A 526 47.41 36.90 23.93
CA VAL A 526 46.02 37.01 23.45
C VAL A 526 45.98 37.57 22.01
N GLN A 527 46.79 38.59 21.73
CA GLN A 527 46.93 39.17 20.40
C GLN A 527 47.56 38.22 19.42
N PHE A 528 48.58 37.47 19.86
CA PHE A 528 49.18 36.39 19.07
C PHE A 528 48.18 35.28 18.74
N ALA A 529 47.43 34.83 19.72
CA ALA A 529 46.39 33.81 19.48
C ALA A 529 45.29 34.31 18.52
N ALA A 530 44.85 35.57 18.65
CA ALA A 530 43.87 36.17 17.74
C ALA A 530 44.41 36.26 16.30
N PHE A 531 45.70 36.67 16.15
CA PHE A 531 46.35 36.71 14.86
C PHE A 531 46.54 35.31 14.25
N MET A 532 46.95 34.32 15.04
CA MET A 532 47.12 32.95 14.57
C MET A 532 45.79 32.33 14.08
N ASN A 533 44.70 32.59 14.79
CA ASN A 533 43.36 32.14 14.31
C ASN A 533 43.01 32.77 12.95
N TYR A 534 43.28 34.07 12.77
CA TYR A 534 43.10 34.74 11.49
C TYR A 534 43.98 34.11 10.39
N TYR A 535 45.28 33.88 10.69
CA TYR A 535 46.22 33.22 9.78
C TYR A 535 45.73 31.81 9.39
N PHE A 536 45.38 30.99 10.37
CA PHE A 536 44.90 29.62 10.13
C PHE A 536 43.63 29.60 9.30
N GLU A 537 42.70 30.53 9.49
CA GLU A 537 41.50 30.64 8.69
C GLU A 537 41.80 30.96 7.22
N LYS A 538 42.74 31.90 6.97
CA LYS A 538 43.19 32.25 5.62
C LYS A 538 43.85 31.06 4.92
N ILE A 539 44.80 30.40 5.58
CA ILE A 539 45.50 29.22 5.03
C ILE A 539 44.52 28.08 4.78
N SER A 540 43.64 27.77 5.75
CA SER A 540 42.67 26.71 5.60
C SER A 540 41.68 26.95 4.47
N SER A 541 41.26 28.21 4.28
CA SER A 541 40.37 28.58 3.17
C SER A 541 41.01 28.30 1.79
N ALA A 542 42.31 28.57 1.63
CA ALA A 542 43.02 28.24 0.42
C ALA A 542 43.15 26.72 0.18
N VAL A 543 43.46 25.99 1.22
CA VAL A 543 43.54 24.51 1.14
C VAL A 543 42.21 23.91 0.77
N ILE A 544 41.14 24.33 1.41
CA ILE A 544 39.77 23.85 1.17
C ILE A 544 39.29 24.19 -0.26
N LYS A 545 39.62 25.39 -0.75
CA LYS A 545 39.28 25.84 -2.11
C LYS A 545 39.79 24.89 -3.19
N PHE A 546 40.93 24.26 -2.97
CA PHE A 546 41.55 23.29 -3.89
C PHE A 546 41.36 21.83 -3.44
N ASN A 547 40.30 21.53 -2.71
CA ASN A 547 39.92 20.17 -2.26
C ASN A 547 40.94 19.47 -1.34
N GLY A 548 41.80 20.22 -0.68
CA GLY A 548 42.66 19.69 0.38
C GLY A 548 41.93 19.59 1.70
N ILE A 549 42.44 18.73 2.59
CA ILE A 549 41.97 18.60 3.98
C ILE A 549 43.07 19.03 4.93
N ILE A 550 42.69 19.63 6.06
CA ILE A 550 43.65 20.00 7.11
C ILE A 550 43.91 18.73 7.97
N GLU A 551 45.15 18.25 7.97
CA GLU A 551 45.58 17.15 8.81
C GLU A 551 45.75 17.58 10.26
N SER A 552 46.52 18.66 10.46
CA SER A 552 46.78 19.21 11.80
C SER A 552 47.28 20.65 11.77
N TYR A 553 47.04 21.36 12.87
CA TYR A 553 47.69 22.60 13.25
C TYR A 553 48.72 22.28 14.32
N ARG A 554 49.95 22.75 14.16
CA ARG A 554 51.08 22.52 15.10
C ARG A 554 51.82 23.82 15.27
N ASP A 555 51.65 24.45 16.43
CA ASP A 555 52.17 25.79 16.70
C ASP A 555 51.72 26.81 15.63
N ASP A 556 52.64 27.19 14.71
CA ASP A 556 52.34 28.02 13.54
C ASP A 556 52.30 27.24 12.21
N GLU A 557 52.49 25.91 12.29
CA GLU A 557 52.42 25.03 11.11
C GLU A 557 50.99 24.58 10.79
N VAL A 558 50.66 24.58 9.51
CA VAL A 558 49.47 23.90 8.98
C VAL A 558 49.92 22.79 8.07
N ILE A 559 49.53 21.56 8.40
CA ILE A 559 49.78 20.38 7.56
C ILE A 559 48.48 20.01 6.87
N SER A 560 48.53 19.94 5.55
CA SER A 560 47.39 19.70 4.69
C SER A 560 47.64 18.55 3.76
N LEU A 561 46.57 17.80 3.41
CA LEU A 561 46.62 16.58 2.63
C LEU A 561 45.71 16.69 1.40
N PHE A 562 46.23 16.30 0.25
CA PHE A 562 45.52 16.24 -1.03
C PHE A 562 45.58 14.83 -1.59
N GLY A 563 44.48 14.36 -2.24
CA GLY A 563 44.40 13.01 -2.79
C GLY A 563 43.87 11.94 -1.83
N ALA A 564 43.51 12.30 -0.61
CA ALA A 564 42.90 11.42 0.37
C ALA A 564 41.82 12.14 1.18
N PRO A 565 40.80 11.48 1.73
CA PRO A 565 40.51 10.02 1.69
C PRO A 565 39.92 9.53 0.36
N VAL A 566 39.68 10.42 -0.58
CA VAL A 566 39.23 10.10 -1.94
C VAL A 566 40.39 10.35 -2.87
N PHE A 567 40.82 9.32 -3.60
CA PHE A 567 41.90 9.43 -4.58
C PHE A 567 41.56 10.49 -5.64
N ASP A 568 42.52 11.38 -5.88
CA ASP A 568 42.47 12.39 -6.93
C ASP A 568 43.80 12.35 -7.73
N GLN A 569 43.68 12.07 -9.03
CA GLN A 569 44.87 12.05 -9.92
C GLN A 569 45.59 13.38 -9.98
N ASN A 570 44.90 14.51 -9.73
CA ASN A 570 45.43 15.85 -9.81
C ASN A 570 45.89 16.38 -8.45
N HIS A 571 46.10 15.50 -7.44
CA HIS A 571 46.45 15.92 -6.08
C HIS A 571 47.71 16.81 -6.03
N CYS A 572 48.72 16.58 -6.88
CA CYS A 572 49.94 17.41 -6.97
C CYS A 572 49.62 18.84 -7.46
N ALA A 573 48.86 18.94 -8.55
CA ALA A 573 48.47 20.24 -9.10
C ALA A 573 47.56 21.01 -8.11
N SER A 574 46.65 20.31 -7.44
CA SER A 574 45.78 20.90 -6.40
C SER A 574 46.61 21.47 -5.22
N ALA A 575 47.62 20.73 -4.77
CA ALA A 575 48.52 21.17 -3.71
C ALA A 575 49.34 22.43 -4.10
N VAL A 576 49.87 22.43 -5.34
CA VAL A 576 50.63 23.60 -5.85
C VAL A 576 49.72 24.79 -6.07
N ASN A 577 48.49 24.60 -6.56
CA ASN A 577 47.51 25.69 -6.68
C ASN A 577 47.12 26.29 -5.32
N ALA A 578 46.91 25.43 -4.30
CA ALA A 578 46.68 25.90 -2.94
C ALA A 578 47.87 26.71 -2.38
N ALA A 579 49.08 26.21 -2.61
CA ALA A 579 50.30 26.92 -2.21
C ALA A 579 50.45 28.28 -2.90
N ARG A 580 50.13 28.39 -4.18
CA ARG A 580 50.13 29.68 -4.90
C ARG A 580 49.10 30.64 -4.34
N GLU A 581 47.91 30.16 -4.03
CA GLU A 581 46.86 30.98 -3.40
C GLU A 581 47.33 31.47 -2.03
N ILE A 582 48.00 30.63 -1.23
CA ILE A 582 48.60 31.01 0.05
C ILE A 582 49.62 32.16 -0.13
N LYS A 583 50.49 32.08 -1.13
CA LYS A 583 51.44 33.15 -1.46
C LYS A 583 50.74 34.47 -1.88
N ASN A 584 49.57 34.35 -2.54
CA ASN A 584 48.75 35.53 -2.84
C ASN A 584 48.09 36.09 -1.57
N LEU A 585 47.68 35.21 -0.63
CA LEU A 585 47.14 35.63 0.66
C LEU A 585 48.16 36.36 1.52
N ASP A 586 49.48 36.06 1.40
CA ASP A 586 50.51 36.84 2.06
C ASP A 586 50.42 38.33 1.69
N LYS A 587 50.21 38.66 0.42
CA LYS A 587 50.00 40.02 -0.06
C LYS A 587 48.73 40.63 0.51
N ALA A 588 47.61 39.85 0.54
CA ALA A 588 46.34 40.30 1.10
C ALA A 588 46.44 40.56 2.60
N MET A 589 47.04 39.63 3.37
CA MET A 589 47.24 39.78 4.81
C MET A 589 48.10 41.00 5.16
N ASN A 590 49.17 41.21 4.41
CA ASN A 590 50.01 42.43 4.58
C ASN A 590 49.24 43.70 4.20
N GLY A 591 48.34 43.65 3.21
CA GLY A 591 47.39 44.69 2.88
C GLY A 591 46.43 45.01 4.02
N ASP A 592 45.88 43.96 4.65
CA ASP A 592 44.98 44.07 5.81
C ASP A 592 45.71 44.73 7.00
N ILE A 593 46.95 44.29 7.29
CA ILE A 593 47.80 44.87 8.35
C ILE A 593 48.06 46.36 8.11
N GLN A 594 48.23 46.81 6.87
CA GLN A 594 48.46 48.22 6.53
C GLN A 594 47.19 49.07 6.52
N THR A 595 46.03 48.47 6.18
CA THR A 595 44.79 49.20 5.91
C THR A 595 43.91 49.32 7.16
N PHE A 596 43.71 48.23 7.93
CA PHE A 596 42.83 48.26 9.10
C PHE A 596 43.24 49.26 10.18
N PRO A 597 44.52 49.45 10.52
CA PRO A 597 44.90 50.46 11.50
C PRO A 597 44.61 51.92 11.08
N LYS A 598 44.37 52.15 9.78
CA LYS A 598 44.09 53.48 9.21
C LYS A 598 42.62 53.78 9.04
N SER A 599 41.78 52.83 9.31
CA SER A 599 40.30 52.89 9.14
C SER A 599 39.59 52.61 10.47
N PRO A 600 38.34 53.05 10.64
CA PRO A 600 37.53 52.64 11.79
C PRO A 600 37.46 51.12 11.85
N LYS A 601 37.49 50.54 13.07
CA LYS A 601 37.38 49.11 13.27
C LYS A 601 36.14 48.55 12.58
N PRO A 602 36.27 47.54 11.71
CA PRO A 602 35.12 46.89 11.09
C PRO A 602 34.17 46.28 12.13
N GLU A 603 32.87 46.39 11.86
CA GLU A 603 31.82 45.79 12.73
C GLU A 603 32.00 44.26 12.81
N GLY A 604 32.03 43.70 14.03
CA GLY A 604 32.24 42.26 14.27
C GLY A 604 33.69 41.80 14.34
N MET A 605 34.71 42.67 14.11
CA MET A 605 36.11 42.30 14.23
C MET A 605 36.53 42.20 15.72
N ASN A 606 37.30 41.15 16.04
CA ASN A 606 37.86 40.98 17.38
C ASN A 606 38.82 42.16 17.75
N ASP A 607 38.70 42.69 18.97
CA ASP A 607 39.54 43.81 19.46
C ASP A 607 41.01 43.46 19.51
N ASP A 608 41.35 42.24 19.92
CA ASP A 608 42.72 41.78 20.02
C ASP A 608 43.38 41.64 18.65
N LEU A 609 42.62 41.17 17.65
CA LEU A 609 43.10 41.09 16.27
C LEU A 609 43.31 42.46 15.65
N TYR A 610 42.39 43.41 15.89
CA TYR A 610 42.55 44.79 15.44
C TYR A 610 43.79 45.44 16.06
N THR A 611 44.01 45.24 17.36
CA THR A 611 45.19 45.71 18.08
C THR A 611 46.49 45.06 17.57
N ALA A 612 46.44 43.74 17.26
CA ALA A 612 47.56 43.02 16.67
C ALA A 612 47.96 43.63 15.32
N PHE A 613 47.01 43.93 14.44
CA PHE A 613 47.31 44.61 13.17
C PHE A 613 47.93 45.97 13.35
N PHE A 614 47.45 46.72 14.33
CA PHE A 614 48.06 48.03 14.66
C PHE A 614 49.54 47.90 15.09
N ILE A 615 49.86 46.96 15.98
CA ILE A 615 51.20 46.68 16.46
C ILE A 615 52.13 46.18 15.35
N LEU A 616 51.63 45.23 14.52
CA LEU A 616 52.41 44.70 13.39
C LEU A 616 52.74 45.79 12.35
N ASN A 617 51.75 46.64 12.02
CA ASN A 617 51.99 47.79 11.12
C ASN A 617 52.98 48.80 11.70
N HIS A 618 52.84 49.07 12.98
CA HIS A 618 53.76 50.03 13.66
C HIS A 618 55.21 49.54 13.64
N ASN A 619 55.41 48.22 13.83
CA ASN A 619 56.77 47.63 13.83
C ASN A 619 57.22 47.20 12.42
N CYS A 620 56.49 47.54 11.35
CA CYS A 620 56.81 47.22 9.96
C CYS A 620 56.98 45.70 9.69
N ILE A 621 56.31 44.81 10.46
CA ILE A 621 56.43 43.39 10.33
C ILE A 621 55.59 42.93 9.13
N LYS A 622 56.22 42.21 8.20
CA LYS A 622 55.59 41.64 7.04
C LYS A 622 55.40 40.14 7.28
N ILE A 623 54.21 39.65 6.95
CA ILE A 623 53.88 38.23 7.00
C ILE A 623 54.31 37.59 5.68
N LEU A 624 55.12 36.56 5.78
CA LEU A 624 55.52 35.70 4.69
C LEU A 624 55.27 34.24 5.13
N THR A 625 54.79 33.42 4.26
CA THR A 625 54.49 31.99 4.54
C THR A 625 55.50 31.10 3.85
N ASP A 626 56.24 30.33 4.63
CA ASP A 626 57.10 29.26 4.08
C ASP A 626 56.23 28.05 3.67
N VAL A 627 56.55 27.50 2.51
CA VAL A 627 55.70 26.43 1.89
C VAL A 627 56.57 25.30 1.38
N GLY A 628 56.23 24.09 1.81
CA GLY A 628 56.84 22.85 1.30
C GLY A 628 55.81 21.83 0.88
N ILE A 629 55.95 21.18 -0.28
CA ILE A 629 55.07 20.14 -0.79
C ILE A 629 55.88 18.88 -1.08
N TRP A 630 55.39 17.77 -0.57
CA TRP A 630 55.91 16.43 -0.87
C TRP A 630 54.81 15.56 -1.42
N SER A 631 55.12 14.72 -2.44
CA SER A 631 54.18 13.79 -3.02
C SER A 631 54.70 12.36 -3.03
N GLY A 632 53.87 11.42 -2.62
CA GLY A 632 54.23 10.01 -2.59
C GLY A 632 53.19 9.15 -1.90
N LYS A 633 53.52 7.88 -1.71
CA LYS A 633 52.63 6.94 -1.01
C LYS A 633 52.72 7.14 0.49
N ALA A 634 51.59 7.44 1.11
CA ALA A 634 51.49 7.61 2.55
C ALA A 634 50.40 6.67 3.10
N PHE A 635 50.56 6.23 4.36
CA PHE A 635 49.54 5.43 5.04
C PHE A 635 48.59 6.36 5.78
N CYS A 636 47.38 6.46 5.24
CA CYS A 636 46.33 7.32 5.73
C CYS A 636 45.27 6.51 6.51
N VAL A 637 44.89 6.98 7.71
CA VAL A 637 43.97 6.26 8.59
C VAL A 637 43.26 7.21 9.55
N CYS A 638 42.04 6.84 9.98
CA CYS A 638 41.36 7.50 11.09
C CYS A 638 41.95 7.05 12.42
N MET A 639 42.59 7.95 13.15
CA MET A 639 43.17 7.71 14.49
C MET A 639 42.57 8.63 15.52
N GLY A 640 42.46 8.13 16.75
CA GLY A 640 42.02 8.92 17.90
C GLY A 640 41.18 8.12 18.88
N SER A 641 40.64 8.81 19.88
CA SER A 641 39.74 8.22 20.88
C SER A 641 38.32 8.04 20.33
N TYR A 642 37.46 7.38 21.09
CA TYR A 642 36.03 7.27 20.73
C TYR A 642 35.34 8.63 20.56
N SER A 643 35.75 9.62 21.35
CA SER A 643 35.17 10.97 21.34
C SER A 643 35.80 11.94 20.32
N LYS A 644 37.04 11.69 19.89
CA LYS A 644 37.75 12.55 18.94
C LYS A 644 38.65 11.73 18.03
N LYS A 645 38.22 11.47 16.82
CA LYS A 645 38.98 10.84 15.75
C LYS A 645 39.32 11.89 14.69
N SER A 646 40.46 11.77 14.10
CA SER A 646 40.87 12.57 12.94
C SER A 646 41.53 11.71 11.90
N TYR A 647 41.36 12.07 10.63
CA TYR A 647 42.02 11.42 9.51
C TYR A 647 43.42 11.92 9.39
N ARG A 648 44.42 11.03 9.49
CA ARG A 648 45.83 11.42 9.61
C ARG A 648 46.74 10.53 8.77
N ILE A 649 47.94 11.02 8.53
CA ILE A 649 49.07 10.28 7.98
C ILE A 649 49.82 9.62 9.16
N SER A 650 49.88 8.29 9.16
CA SER A 650 50.44 7.50 10.27
C SER A 650 51.89 7.09 10.09
N ASP A 651 52.40 7.06 8.85
CA ASP A 651 53.78 6.60 8.52
C ASP A 651 54.86 7.72 8.55
N PHE A 652 54.55 8.85 9.16
CA PHE A 652 55.40 10.02 9.24
C PHE A 652 55.81 10.66 7.92
N SER A 653 55.23 10.30 6.78
CA SER A 653 55.55 10.88 5.44
C SER A 653 55.32 12.41 5.41
N TRP A 654 54.48 12.94 6.28
CA TRP A 654 54.28 14.38 6.45
C TRP A 654 55.58 15.14 6.80
N LYS A 655 56.58 14.48 7.45
CA LYS A 655 57.87 15.12 7.81
C LYS A 655 58.63 15.55 6.57
N ASN A 656 58.50 14.83 5.44
CA ASN A 656 59.17 15.21 4.22
C ASN A 656 58.73 16.58 3.71
N SER A 657 57.45 16.95 3.82
CA SER A 657 56.95 18.28 3.44
C SER A 657 57.42 19.35 4.40
N VAL A 658 57.52 19.02 5.70
CA VAL A 658 58.09 19.95 6.73
C VAL A 658 59.59 20.20 6.48
N GLU A 659 60.37 19.15 6.13
CA GLU A 659 61.76 19.26 5.78
C GLU A 659 61.98 20.16 4.55
N LEU A 660 61.13 20.01 3.52
CA LEU A 660 61.19 20.87 2.34
C LEU A 660 60.85 22.33 2.69
N LYS A 661 59.83 22.57 3.52
CA LYS A 661 59.46 23.89 4.00
C LYS A 661 60.64 24.52 4.80
N ASN A 662 61.20 23.77 5.75
CA ASN A 662 62.31 24.24 6.56
C ASN A 662 63.57 24.51 5.72
N PHE A 663 63.80 23.71 4.69
CA PHE A 663 64.85 23.97 3.74
C PHE A 663 64.64 25.29 3.00
N GLY A 664 63.40 25.53 2.49
CA GLY A 664 63.03 26.79 1.86
C GLY A 664 63.24 28.00 2.78
N ALA A 665 62.83 27.89 4.04
CA ALA A 665 63.06 28.94 5.06
C ALA A 665 64.53 29.20 5.27
N LYS A 666 65.39 28.19 5.36
CA LYS A 666 66.86 28.30 5.56
C LYS A 666 67.55 29.02 4.41
N ILE A 667 67.10 28.82 3.17
CA ILE A 667 67.66 29.45 1.98
C ILE A 667 66.96 30.75 1.61
N GLU A 668 66.03 31.22 2.44
CA GLU A 668 65.22 32.40 2.22
C GLU A 668 64.48 32.36 0.86
N ALA A 669 63.98 31.20 0.48
CA ALA A 669 63.25 30.99 -0.76
C ALA A 669 61.95 31.82 -0.78
N SER A 670 61.74 32.59 -1.83
CA SER A 670 60.51 33.36 -1.98
C SER A 670 59.34 32.54 -2.54
N GLY A 671 59.64 31.34 -3.12
CA GLY A 671 58.71 30.48 -3.80
C GLY A 671 58.21 29.30 -2.97
N ILE A 672 57.60 28.33 -3.65
CA ILE A 672 57.04 27.09 -3.11
C ILE A 672 58.07 26.01 -3.35
N ILE A 673 58.52 25.33 -2.31
CA ILE A 673 59.50 24.25 -2.41
C ILE A 673 58.78 22.89 -2.56
N ILE A 674 59.16 22.16 -3.58
CA ILE A 674 58.57 20.88 -3.92
C ILE A 674 59.63 19.79 -4.11
N ASP A 675 59.27 18.52 -3.85
CA ASP A 675 60.13 17.38 -4.15
C ASP A 675 60.10 17.01 -5.64
N GLU A 676 61.02 16.11 -6.03
CA GLU A 676 61.17 15.68 -7.41
C GLU A 676 59.93 15.01 -7.95
N ASN A 677 59.22 14.21 -7.11
CA ASN A 677 58.00 13.53 -7.54
C ASN A 677 56.92 14.56 -7.86
N THR A 678 56.68 15.54 -6.98
CA THR A 678 55.71 16.61 -7.24
C THR A 678 56.10 17.38 -8.51
N ALA A 679 57.42 17.69 -8.67
CA ALA A 679 57.90 18.42 -9.83
C ALA A 679 57.61 17.67 -11.15
N GLU A 680 57.80 16.39 -11.18
CA GLU A 680 57.52 15.56 -12.38
C GLU A 680 56.05 15.60 -12.81
N PHE A 681 55.13 15.62 -11.83
CA PHE A 681 53.69 15.72 -12.12
C PHE A 681 53.27 17.12 -12.63
N VAL A 682 53.93 18.15 -12.18
CA VAL A 682 53.48 19.56 -12.46
C VAL A 682 54.37 20.29 -13.48
N LYS A 683 55.43 19.64 -14.03
CA LYS A 683 56.39 20.29 -14.95
C LYS A 683 55.78 20.87 -16.22
N ASN A 684 54.61 20.35 -16.66
CA ASN A 684 53.94 20.84 -17.84
C ASN A 684 53.00 22.04 -17.58
N ASP A 685 52.76 22.37 -16.31
CA ASP A 685 51.83 23.40 -15.89
C ASP A 685 52.54 24.59 -15.24
N TYR A 686 53.79 24.39 -14.76
CA TYR A 686 54.53 25.39 -13.98
C TYR A 686 55.95 25.56 -14.42
N ILE A 687 56.48 26.77 -14.21
CA ILE A 687 57.89 27.11 -14.40
C ILE A 687 58.64 26.67 -13.14
N LEU A 688 59.53 25.68 -13.28
CA LEU A 688 60.26 25.08 -12.17
C LEU A 688 61.72 25.40 -12.22
N ARG A 689 62.29 25.72 -11.07
CA ARG A 689 63.74 25.93 -10.86
C ARG A 689 64.30 24.82 -9.98
N LYS A 690 65.34 24.04 -10.46
CA LYS A 690 65.98 22.99 -9.69
C LYS A 690 66.97 23.59 -8.66
N ILE A 691 66.88 23.11 -7.41
CA ILE A 691 67.82 23.48 -6.35
C ILE A 691 68.61 22.22 -5.94
N CYS A 692 69.92 22.26 -6.07
CA CYS A 692 70.81 21.20 -5.65
C CYS A 692 71.56 21.56 -4.38
N SER A 693 71.67 20.61 -3.42
CA SER A 693 72.63 20.70 -2.31
C SER A 693 73.97 20.22 -2.83
N VAL A 694 75.05 21.01 -2.59
CA VAL A 694 76.41 20.75 -3.09
C VAL A 694 77.15 19.70 -2.21
N HIS A 695 76.56 19.38 -1.01
CA HIS A 695 77.28 18.64 0.04
C HIS A 695 76.92 17.14 0.18
N GLU A 696 75.92 16.62 -0.57
CA GLU A 696 75.53 15.21 -0.43
C GLU A 696 75.50 14.52 -1.80
N GLU A 697 76.34 13.50 -2.00
CA GLU A 697 76.38 12.66 -3.22
C GLU A 697 75.05 11.96 -3.57
N ASN A 698 74.09 11.95 -2.62
CA ASN A 698 72.75 11.38 -2.77
C ASN A 698 71.60 12.38 -2.48
N SER A 699 71.86 13.67 -2.72
CA SER A 699 70.82 14.70 -2.43
C SER A 699 69.65 14.58 -3.41
N LYS A 700 68.44 14.35 -2.86
CA LYS A 700 67.19 14.41 -3.63
C LYS A 700 67.06 15.80 -4.29
N THR A 701 66.74 15.80 -5.57
CA THR A 701 66.50 17.09 -6.29
C THR A 701 65.27 17.74 -5.70
N VAL A 702 65.45 18.98 -5.25
CA VAL A 702 64.38 19.87 -4.76
C VAL A 702 64.11 20.90 -5.82
N CYS A 703 62.86 21.24 -6.06
CA CYS A 703 62.48 22.25 -7.04
C CYS A 703 61.73 23.40 -6.37
N GLU A 704 61.86 24.62 -6.89
CA GLU A 704 61.01 25.72 -6.57
C GLU A 704 60.04 26.00 -7.70
N VAL A 705 58.77 26.24 -7.35
CA VAL A 705 57.76 26.70 -8.30
C VAL A 705 57.80 28.21 -8.37
N LEU A 706 58.15 28.73 -9.55
CA LEU A 706 58.26 30.18 -9.77
C LEU A 706 56.94 30.81 -10.22
N ASP A 707 56.32 30.27 -11.25
CA ASP A 707 55.01 30.69 -11.72
C ASP A 707 54.35 29.62 -12.62
N SER A 708 53.10 29.85 -13.08
CA SER A 708 52.47 28.97 -14.04
C SER A 708 53.00 29.23 -15.45
N LEU A 709 53.02 28.17 -16.29
CA LEU A 709 53.40 28.28 -17.71
C LEU A 709 52.40 29.12 -18.53
N SER A 710 51.20 29.38 -17.99
CA SER A 710 50.21 30.24 -18.65
C SER A 710 50.50 31.76 -18.45
N SER A 711 51.48 32.12 -17.62
CA SER A 711 51.96 33.49 -17.54
C SER A 711 52.89 33.73 -18.74
N ASP A 712 52.58 34.71 -19.63
CA ASP A 712 53.40 35.11 -20.78
C ASP A 712 54.74 35.78 -20.35
N ASP A 713 55.38 35.27 -19.29
CA ASP A 713 56.67 35.80 -18.82
C ASP A 713 57.83 34.98 -19.38
N ASP A 714 58.13 35.21 -20.65
CA ASP A 714 59.28 34.60 -21.35
C ASP A 714 60.60 34.86 -20.59
N LYS A 715 60.73 35.93 -19.85
CA LYS A 715 61.93 36.25 -19.08
C LYS A 715 62.10 35.31 -17.90
N LEU A 716 60.99 34.98 -17.21
CA LEU A 716 61.04 34.08 -16.08
C LEU A 716 61.30 32.63 -16.53
N TRP A 717 60.71 32.23 -17.64
CA TRP A 717 60.95 30.91 -18.25
C TRP A 717 62.44 30.76 -18.70
N ASN A 718 63.00 31.77 -19.39
CA ASN A 718 64.41 31.75 -19.80
C ASN A 718 65.37 31.74 -18.58
N TYR A 719 65.01 32.52 -17.54
CA TYR A 719 65.75 32.50 -16.27
C TYR A 719 65.80 31.10 -15.64
N ALA A 720 64.63 30.43 -15.50
CA ALA A 720 64.53 29.07 -14.98
C ALA A 720 65.33 28.06 -15.82
N ASN A 721 65.30 28.19 -17.12
CA ASN A 721 66.04 27.29 -18.04
C ASN A 721 67.57 27.44 -17.90
N TYR A 722 68.07 28.69 -17.87
CA TYR A 722 69.52 28.89 -17.65
C TYR A 722 69.93 28.40 -16.26
N TRP A 723 69.08 28.62 -15.24
CA TRP A 723 69.27 28.09 -13.90
C TRP A 723 69.36 26.57 -13.89
N ASN A 724 68.43 25.89 -14.54
CA ASN A 724 68.40 24.43 -14.60
C ASN A 724 69.61 23.88 -15.36
N GLN A 725 70.08 24.55 -16.40
CA GLN A 725 71.34 24.21 -17.09
C GLN A 725 72.55 24.29 -16.14
N ALA A 726 72.62 25.36 -15.35
CA ALA A 726 73.70 25.46 -14.35
C ALA A 726 73.63 24.38 -13.28
N THR A 727 72.45 24.03 -12.84
CA THR A 727 72.23 22.94 -11.88
C THR A 727 72.60 21.55 -12.46
N ASP A 728 72.30 21.32 -13.73
CA ASP A 728 72.69 20.06 -14.44
C ASP A 728 74.20 20.00 -14.67
N LEU A 729 74.88 21.12 -14.90
CA LEU A 729 76.35 21.16 -14.95
C LEU A 729 76.98 20.87 -13.57
N LEU A 730 76.38 21.31 -12.48
CA LEU A 730 76.80 20.92 -11.13
C LEU A 730 76.70 19.43 -10.89
N LYS A 731 75.60 18.79 -11.30
CA LYS A 731 75.44 17.35 -11.21
C LYS A 731 76.50 16.61 -12.01
N LYS A 732 77.02 17.18 -13.11
CA LYS A 732 78.11 16.62 -13.93
C LYS A 732 79.50 16.95 -13.38
N GLY A 733 79.61 17.66 -12.26
CA GLY A 733 80.89 18.03 -11.64
C GLY A 733 81.55 19.29 -12.24
N GLU A 734 80.92 19.97 -13.19
CA GLU A 734 81.43 21.16 -13.89
C GLU A 734 81.18 22.47 -13.08
N LYS A 735 81.77 22.56 -11.89
CA LYS A 735 81.50 23.62 -10.91
C LYS A 735 81.78 25.04 -11.42
N SER A 736 82.94 25.24 -12.11
CA SER A 736 83.32 26.57 -12.61
C SER A 736 82.36 27.09 -13.68
N LYS A 737 81.84 26.26 -14.54
CA LYS A 737 80.84 26.65 -15.56
C LYS A 737 79.49 26.98 -14.93
N ALA A 738 79.09 26.21 -13.96
CA ALA A 738 77.83 26.43 -13.22
C ALA A 738 77.91 27.75 -12.45
N LEU A 739 79.03 28.03 -11.76
CA LEU A 739 79.29 29.29 -11.02
C LEU A 739 79.15 30.50 -11.92
N ALA A 740 79.77 30.46 -13.13
CA ALA A 740 79.69 31.55 -14.09
C ALA A 740 78.25 31.91 -14.50
N ILE A 741 77.38 30.85 -14.69
CA ILE A 741 75.98 31.06 -15.01
C ILE A 741 75.24 31.63 -13.80
N PHE A 742 75.44 31.12 -12.59
CA PHE A 742 74.79 31.68 -11.37
C PHE A 742 75.14 33.09 -11.11
N LEU A 743 76.45 33.52 -11.29
CA LEU A 743 76.87 34.90 -11.17
C LEU A 743 76.15 35.80 -12.15
N LYS A 744 76.03 35.39 -13.42
CA LYS A 744 75.29 36.14 -14.45
C LYS A 744 73.81 36.25 -14.16
N LEU A 745 73.21 35.19 -13.63
CA LEU A 745 71.78 35.22 -13.20
C LEU A 745 71.59 36.16 -12.01
N LEU A 746 72.51 36.19 -11.06
CA LEU A 746 72.46 37.11 -9.89
C LEU A 746 72.63 38.59 -10.30
N GLU A 747 73.48 38.89 -11.31
CA GLU A 747 73.57 40.23 -11.88
C GLU A 747 72.23 40.71 -12.44
N GLY A 748 71.49 39.84 -13.10
CA GLY A 748 70.15 40.14 -13.64
C GLY A 748 69.05 40.21 -12.59
N ARG A 749 69.23 39.57 -11.41
CA ARG A 749 68.29 39.56 -10.27
C ARG A 749 69.04 39.57 -8.97
N PRO A 750 69.45 40.78 -8.51
CA PRO A 750 70.30 40.99 -7.31
C PRO A 750 69.62 40.47 -6.03
N ASP A 751 68.33 40.46 -5.97
CA ASP A 751 67.54 40.07 -4.79
C ASP A 751 67.23 38.55 -4.71
N ASP A 752 67.85 37.73 -5.60
CA ASP A 752 67.65 36.30 -5.57
C ASP A 752 68.50 35.61 -4.49
N ASN A 753 67.88 35.33 -3.34
CA ASN A 753 68.58 34.74 -2.19
C ASN A 753 69.01 33.27 -2.48
N ILE A 754 68.32 32.50 -3.34
CA ILE A 754 68.74 31.18 -3.71
C ILE A 754 70.00 31.20 -4.59
N ALA A 755 70.13 32.18 -5.48
CA ALA A 755 71.36 32.42 -6.23
C ALA A 755 72.55 32.74 -5.32
N ARG A 756 72.35 33.67 -4.35
CA ARG A 756 73.40 34.00 -3.35
C ARG A 756 73.77 32.77 -2.51
N TYR A 757 72.78 31.99 -2.07
CA TYR A 757 73.01 30.74 -1.31
C TYR A 757 73.83 29.75 -2.14
N SER A 758 73.46 29.48 -3.39
CA SER A 758 74.14 28.54 -4.28
C SER A 758 75.60 28.96 -4.57
N ILE A 759 75.80 30.21 -4.84
CA ILE A 759 77.16 30.77 -5.02
C ILE A 759 78.04 30.67 -3.75
N LYS A 760 77.42 30.98 -2.58
CA LYS A 760 78.08 30.81 -1.30
C LYS A 760 78.50 29.37 -1.03
N GLN A 761 77.62 28.42 -1.32
CA GLN A 761 77.95 27.01 -1.18
C GLN A 761 79.08 26.53 -2.10
N LEU A 762 79.12 27.00 -3.34
CA LEU A 762 80.18 26.68 -4.29
C LEU A 762 81.53 27.26 -3.87
N ASN A 763 81.58 28.48 -3.26
CA ASN A 763 82.80 29.14 -2.79
C ASN A 763 83.32 28.59 -1.45
N THR A 764 82.50 27.90 -0.65
CA THR A 764 82.92 27.28 0.62
C THR A 764 83.51 25.87 0.46
N VAL A 765 83.48 25.30 -0.76
CA VAL A 765 83.97 23.96 -1.10
C VAL A 765 85.35 24.05 -1.78
N GLU A 766 85.97 25.24 -1.91
CA GLU A 766 87.35 25.38 -2.17
C GLU A 766 88.13 25.44 -0.84
#